data_66a5f2d0796bf0988f97dc235f0c6e22
#
_entry.id   66a5f2d0796bf0988f97dc235f0c6e22
#
_cell.length_a   1.000
_cell.length_b   1.000
_cell.length_c   1.000
_cell.angle_alpha   90.00
_cell.angle_beta   90.00
_cell.angle_gamma   90.00
#
_symmetry.space_group_name_H-M   'P 1'
#
loop_
_entity.id
_entity.type
_entity.pdbx_description
1 polymer ?
#
loop_
_entity_poly.entity_id
_entity_poly.type
_entity_poly.pdbx_seq_one_letter_code
_entity_poly.pdbx_strand_id
1 'polypeptide(L)'
;MYVPYLDDEVSALDPEQALDLFLSWVGTRDLELWPHQEDALLSLAAGNHVILGTPTGSGKSLVALGLCFMALCSGGRAFYTAPIKALVSEKFFDLVNILGKDNVGMITGDASINPDAPVICCTAEILANQALREGEYSDVACVAMDEFHYFGDHDRGWAWQVPLLTLPHTQFLLMSATLGDVTAISELLERETDRDVEQILDAPRPVPLTFEFVDTALEATVELAVREGKAPIYAVHFSQDAALKSAQALASYGVSSREQRDAIKDAIRGTRFTTAFGKTLQRLLSAGVGVHHAGMLPRYRLLVEKLAQQGLLPVICGTDTLGVGINVPIRTVLLTALAKFDGRRQRRLNAREFHQIAGRAGRSGFDTEGAVIAQATEYDIERARALAKAGGDPKKARNFKTRKPPEGFVGWNKQTFERLIEATPEALIPRLRITHSMVLAEVEQGGDARKRVSQLIQDSIQTEAQKAELEDRADEVFATLMDAGVVLCEKDEDGVDDYWVTIELPEWFALDQPLSPFLLAALELLGPESETYALDVISLVEATLEDPRQILVAQEKAARAKAIAEMKADGIEYEERMERLEDVTYDRPLEELIDAAYAQYCEQVPWARDYEPRPKSVLRDMLETASDFKGYVQRCGIARAEGILLRYLSEAYRALDRTVPFDKRDERLEDIVAWLGLVVRTVDSSLVDEWEGADAEELDVGAPPEDPDEVVHDRRAVTLLVRNALFARVRLAAEERYDELGALDGDWGWRAPRWQRIMDSYFEEHEDVLLDGDARSSAYLEINEIDERSTHVWHVRQIFRDPEGDRDFGIAADVDLDATQDEGTVVFDNYRVGFVEDLLDL
;
A
#
# COMPACT_ATOMS: atom_id res chain seq x y z
N MET A 1 6.52 -27.51 10.24
CA MET A 1 6.70 -28.43 11.41
C MET A 1 5.75 -27.93 12.49
N TYR A 2 4.57 -28.53 12.57
CA TYR A 2 3.46 -28.13 13.44
C TYR A 2 3.84 -28.23 14.93
N VAL A 3 3.23 -27.36 15.74
CA VAL A 3 3.18 -27.61 17.18
C VAL A 3 2.39 -28.90 17.37
N PRO A 4 3.00 -30.02 17.84
CA PRO A 4 2.25 -31.23 18.06
C PRO A 4 1.29 -30.91 19.21
N TYR A 5 0.01 -31.15 19.10
CA TYR A 5 -1.04 -31.10 20.13
C TYR A 5 -2.32 -30.35 19.75
N LEU A 6 -2.59 -30.12 18.47
CA LEU A 6 -3.90 -29.61 18.02
C LEU A 6 -4.79 -30.75 17.48
N ASP A 7 -4.54 -32.01 17.93
CA ASP A 7 -5.50 -33.12 17.71
C ASP A 7 -6.76 -32.88 18.55
N ASP A 8 -7.92 -33.29 18.05
CA ASP A 8 -9.28 -33.08 18.56
C ASP A 8 -9.55 -33.31 20.07
N GLU A 9 -8.56 -33.79 20.82
CA GLU A 9 -8.67 -34.08 22.26
C GLU A 9 -8.18 -32.94 23.18
N VAL A 10 -7.65 -31.81 22.62
CA VAL A 10 -6.96 -30.75 23.41
C VAL A 10 -7.81 -29.46 23.54
N SER A 11 -9.08 -29.49 23.24
CA SER A 11 -9.98 -28.37 23.50
C SER A 11 -10.24 -28.19 25.01
N ALA A 12 -9.78 -27.05 25.55
CA ALA A 12 -9.99 -26.55 26.92
C ALA A 12 -8.87 -26.85 27.94
N LEU A 13 -7.60 -26.61 27.55
CA LEU A 13 -6.52 -26.51 28.54
C LEU A 13 -6.63 -25.18 29.31
N ASP A 14 -6.27 -25.22 30.60
CA ASP A 14 -6.07 -23.94 31.29
C ASP A 14 -4.78 -23.23 30.77
N PRO A 15 -4.67 -21.90 30.92
CA PRO A 15 -3.54 -21.15 30.40
C PRO A 15 -2.16 -21.61 30.92
N GLU A 16 -2.04 -22.09 32.15
CA GLU A 16 -0.78 -22.59 32.72
C GLU A 16 -0.34 -23.89 32.01
N GLN A 17 -1.29 -24.80 31.76
CA GLN A 17 -1.01 -26.06 31.04
C GLN A 17 -0.64 -25.77 29.58
N ALA A 18 -1.32 -24.81 28.93
CA ALA A 18 -0.99 -24.38 27.59
C ALA A 18 0.39 -23.73 27.51
N LEU A 19 0.77 -22.94 28.53
CA LEU A 19 2.11 -22.37 28.63
C LEU A 19 3.19 -23.46 28.77
N ASP A 20 2.98 -24.46 29.63
CA ASP A 20 3.92 -25.57 29.81
C ASP A 20 4.16 -26.33 28.49
N LEU A 21 3.11 -26.55 27.70
CA LEU A 21 3.21 -27.16 26.38
C LEU A 21 4.00 -26.25 25.40
N PHE A 22 3.72 -24.97 25.42
CA PHE A 22 4.44 -23.99 24.58
C PHE A 22 5.92 -23.94 24.91
N LEU A 23 6.27 -23.87 26.20
CA LEU A 23 7.65 -23.88 26.68
C LEU A 23 8.38 -25.18 26.30
N SER A 24 7.71 -26.32 26.39
CA SER A 24 8.23 -27.61 25.96
C SER A 24 8.54 -27.62 24.47
N TRP A 25 7.63 -27.04 23.65
CA TRP A 25 7.84 -26.92 22.21
C TRP A 25 9.03 -25.98 21.89
N VAL A 26 9.15 -24.82 22.56
CA VAL A 26 10.29 -23.89 22.42
C VAL A 26 11.61 -24.64 22.73
N GLY A 27 11.64 -25.45 23.77
CA GLY A 27 12.80 -26.28 24.12
C GLY A 27 13.20 -27.30 23.03
N THR A 28 12.22 -27.82 22.26
CA THR A 28 12.52 -28.73 21.12
C THR A 28 13.22 -28.05 19.95
N ARG A 29 13.20 -26.71 19.93
CA ARG A 29 13.80 -25.87 18.88
C ARG A 29 15.20 -25.37 19.24
N ASP A 30 15.79 -25.84 20.34
CA ASP A 30 17.06 -25.33 20.88
C ASP A 30 17.04 -23.79 21.09
N LEU A 31 15.85 -23.24 21.41
CA LEU A 31 15.68 -21.83 21.73
C LEU A 31 15.64 -21.67 23.25
N GLU A 32 16.48 -20.78 23.76
CA GLU A 32 16.43 -20.33 25.16
C GLU A 32 15.66 -19.02 25.23
N LEU A 33 14.65 -18.95 26.11
CA LEU A 33 13.91 -17.71 26.35
C LEU A 33 14.79 -16.68 27.06
N TRP A 34 14.65 -15.45 26.65
CA TRP A 34 15.18 -14.33 27.42
C TRP A 34 14.31 -14.07 28.65
N PRO A 35 14.89 -13.58 29.78
CA PRO A 35 14.10 -13.34 31.00
C PRO A 35 12.83 -12.51 30.77
N HIS A 36 12.91 -11.47 29.97
CA HIS A 36 11.76 -10.62 29.65
C HIS A 36 10.67 -11.32 28.83
N GLN A 37 11.01 -12.36 28.06
CA GLN A 37 10.02 -13.19 27.35
C GLN A 37 9.35 -14.16 28.31
N GLU A 38 10.09 -14.76 29.23
CA GLU A 38 9.57 -15.64 30.26
C GLU A 38 8.64 -14.89 31.21
N ASP A 39 9.06 -13.70 31.69
CA ASP A 39 8.22 -12.84 32.52
C ASP A 39 6.92 -12.46 31.82
N ALA A 40 6.99 -12.09 30.51
CA ALA A 40 5.82 -11.73 29.72
C ALA A 40 4.86 -12.92 29.57
N LEU A 41 5.37 -14.11 29.22
CA LEU A 41 4.54 -15.32 29.03
C LEU A 41 3.88 -15.78 30.33
N LEU A 42 4.60 -15.71 31.46
CA LEU A 42 4.05 -16.01 32.78
C LEU A 42 2.93 -15.04 33.17
N SER A 43 3.13 -13.74 32.94
CA SER A 43 2.12 -12.72 33.20
C SER A 43 0.88 -12.89 32.32
N LEU A 44 1.06 -13.23 31.04
CA LEU A 44 -0.05 -13.54 30.12
C LEU A 44 -0.83 -14.80 30.56
N ALA A 45 -0.14 -15.84 30.98
CA ALA A 45 -0.77 -17.08 31.49
C ALA A 45 -1.56 -16.81 32.79
N ALA A 46 -1.11 -15.87 33.62
CA ALA A 46 -1.84 -15.41 34.79
C ALA A 46 -3.10 -14.56 34.47
N GLY A 47 -3.33 -14.24 33.18
CA GLY A 47 -4.48 -13.47 32.73
C GLY A 47 -4.27 -11.95 32.71
N ASN A 48 -3.06 -11.46 33.03
CA ASN A 48 -2.75 -10.03 33.00
C ASN A 48 -2.56 -9.49 31.59
N HIS A 49 -2.69 -8.19 31.40
CA HIS A 49 -2.17 -7.52 30.22
C HIS A 49 -0.65 -7.40 30.28
N VAL A 50 -0.01 -7.30 29.12
CA VAL A 50 1.43 -7.07 29.05
C VAL A 50 1.72 -5.91 28.08
N ILE A 51 2.50 -4.92 28.54
CA ILE A 51 3.10 -3.88 27.71
C ILE A 51 4.58 -4.20 27.54
N LEU A 52 4.95 -4.68 26.33
CA LEU A 52 6.29 -5.16 26.02
C LEU A 52 7.06 -4.13 25.18
N GLY A 53 7.81 -3.27 25.86
CA GLY A 53 8.58 -2.15 25.28
C GLY A 53 10.06 -2.50 25.05
N THR A 54 10.36 -3.68 24.51
CA THR A 54 11.73 -4.19 24.37
C THR A 54 12.35 -3.89 23.00
N PRO A 55 13.68 -3.76 22.87
CA PRO A 55 14.34 -3.42 21.62
C PRO A 55 13.99 -4.35 20.44
N THR A 56 14.24 -3.88 19.21
CA THR A 56 14.12 -4.73 18.02
C THR A 56 15.08 -5.92 18.10
N GLY A 57 14.63 -7.11 17.70
CA GLY A 57 15.41 -8.35 17.79
C GLY A 57 15.38 -9.04 19.15
N SER A 58 14.61 -8.53 20.13
CA SER A 58 14.45 -9.15 21.46
C SER A 58 13.44 -10.32 21.48
N GLY A 59 12.89 -10.71 20.30
CA GLY A 59 11.99 -11.84 20.18
C GLY A 59 10.56 -11.61 20.65
N LYS A 60 10.02 -10.40 20.55
CA LYS A 60 8.62 -10.07 20.87
C LYS A 60 7.59 -10.96 20.16
N SER A 61 7.87 -11.35 18.91
CA SER A 61 6.99 -12.23 18.13
C SER A 61 6.81 -13.61 18.78
N LEU A 62 7.79 -14.10 19.56
CA LEU A 62 7.67 -15.37 20.27
C LEU A 62 6.67 -15.26 21.44
N VAL A 63 6.61 -14.10 22.10
CA VAL A 63 5.63 -13.83 23.16
C VAL A 63 4.21 -13.76 22.57
N ALA A 64 4.06 -13.08 21.42
CA ALA A 64 2.78 -13.03 20.73
C ALA A 64 2.31 -14.40 20.21
N LEU A 65 3.23 -15.21 19.70
CA LEU A 65 2.95 -16.61 19.32
C LEU A 65 2.47 -17.42 20.55
N GLY A 66 3.12 -17.24 21.72
CA GLY A 66 2.71 -17.90 22.96
C GLY A 66 1.30 -17.50 23.38
N LEU A 67 0.94 -16.19 23.28
CA LEU A 67 -0.41 -15.72 23.56
C LEU A 67 -1.45 -16.34 22.62
N CYS A 68 -1.20 -16.35 21.31
CA CYS A 68 -2.09 -16.96 20.31
C CYS A 68 -2.23 -18.49 20.56
N PHE A 69 -1.14 -19.14 20.90
CA PHE A 69 -1.15 -20.58 21.22
C PHE A 69 -1.97 -20.90 22.47
N MET A 70 -1.81 -20.12 23.55
CA MET A 70 -2.60 -20.30 24.78
C MET A 70 -4.10 -20.08 24.51
N ALA A 71 -4.46 -19.06 23.74
CA ALA A 71 -5.85 -18.81 23.36
C ALA A 71 -6.43 -19.97 22.54
N LEU A 72 -5.68 -20.47 21.56
CA LEU A 72 -6.08 -21.62 20.73
C LEU A 72 -6.31 -22.88 21.59
N CYS A 73 -5.41 -23.18 22.55
CA CYS A 73 -5.56 -24.31 23.46
C CYS A 73 -6.76 -24.18 24.42
N SER A 74 -7.16 -22.97 24.75
CA SER A 74 -8.35 -22.71 25.60
C SER A 74 -9.65 -22.55 24.80
N GLY A 75 -9.62 -22.71 23.49
CA GLY A 75 -10.77 -22.53 22.60
C GLY A 75 -11.22 -21.09 22.42
N GLY A 76 -10.34 -20.12 22.74
CA GLY A 76 -10.58 -18.68 22.54
C GLY A 76 -10.07 -18.20 21.18
N ARG A 77 -10.64 -17.11 20.69
CA ARG A 77 -10.23 -16.47 19.45
C ARG A 77 -9.16 -15.41 19.70
N ALA A 78 -8.05 -15.48 18.98
CA ALA A 78 -6.91 -14.56 19.12
C ALA A 78 -6.76 -13.67 17.89
N PHE A 79 -6.40 -12.40 18.10
CA PHE A 79 -6.09 -11.47 17.03
C PHE A 79 -4.62 -11.01 17.11
N TYR A 80 -3.93 -11.03 15.98
CA TYR A 80 -2.63 -10.40 15.80
C TYR A 80 -2.78 -9.19 14.91
N THR A 81 -2.61 -7.98 15.45
CA THR A 81 -2.78 -6.77 14.68
C THR A 81 -1.45 -6.09 14.37
N ALA A 82 -1.35 -5.54 13.15
CA ALA A 82 -0.19 -4.80 12.69
C ALA A 82 -0.59 -3.55 11.88
N PRO A 83 0.29 -2.53 11.77
CA PRO A 83 -0.06 -1.27 11.15
C PRO A 83 -0.19 -1.33 9.62
N ILE A 84 0.42 -2.28 8.95
CA ILE A 84 0.45 -2.36 7.49
C ILE A 84 0.23 -3.79 7.01
N LYS A 85 -0.42 -3.93 5.85
CA LYS A 85 -0.72 -5.22 5.21
C LYS A 85 0.51 -6.12 5.07
N ALA A 86 1.66 -5.58 4.64
CA ALA A 86 2.87 -6.37 4.46
C ALA A 86 3.33 -7.07 5.76
N LEU A 87 3.21 -6.39 6.91
CA LEU A 87 3.53 -6.97 8.20
C LEU A 87 2.49 -8.00 8.64
N VAL A 88 1.20 -7.73 8.36
CA VAL A 88 0.11 -8.69 8.61
C VAL A 88 0.37 -9.96 7.83
N SER A 89 0.69 -9.86 6.54
CA SER A 89 0.98 -11.03 5.68
C SER A 89 2.21 -11.81 6.15
N GLU A 90 3.31 -11.12 6.50
CA GLU A 90 4.51 -11.77 7.06
C GLU A 90 4.14 -12.59 8.30
N LYS A 91 3.39 -11.99 9.23
CA LYS A 91 2.99 -12.69 10.47
C LYS A 91 1.98 -13.80 10.23
N PHE A 92 1.07 -13.62 9.28
CA PHE A 92 0.17 -14.68 8.85
C PHE A 92 0.93 -15.91 8.39
N PHE A 93 1.90 -15.79 7.48
CA PHE A 93 2.70 -16.91 7.02
C PHE A 93 3.58 -17.50 8.13
N ASP A 94 4.18 -16.65 8.98
CA ASP A 94 4.92 -17.11 10.16
C ASP A 94 4.04 -18.01 11.06
N LEU A 95 2.80 -17.56 11.35
CA LEU A 95 1.87 -18.29 12.21
C LEU A 95 1.30 -19.53 11.52
N VAL A 96 0.98 -19.48 10.22
CA VAL A 96 0.54 -20.65 9.44
C VAL A 96 1.59 -21.76 9.48
N ASN A 97 2.87 -21.41 9.31
CA ASN A 97 3.98 -22.38 9.35
C ASN A 97 4.14 -23.07 10.72
N ILE A 98 3.65 -22.45 11.79
CA ILE A 98 3.79 -22.95 13.17
C ILE A 98 2.50 -23.57 13.67
N LEU A 99 1.37 -22.91 13.49
CA LEU A 99 0.05 -23.31 14.04
C LEU A 99 -0.79 -24.11 13.04
N GLY A 100 -0.42 -24.12 11.76
CA GLY A 100 -1.17 -24.78 10.69
C GLY A 100 -2.19 -23.86 10.02
N LYS A 101 -2.48 -24.12 8.75
CA LYS A 101 -3.34 -23.30 7.91
C LYS A 101 -4.80 -23.25 8.36
N ASP A 102 -5.29 -24.34 8.98
CA ASP A 102 -6.69 -24.43 9.44
C ASP A 102 -6.94 -23.56 10.67
N ASN A 103 -5.88 -23.20 11.41
CA ASN A 103 -5.95 -22.45 12.65
C ASN A 103 -5.68 -20.95 12.49
N VAL A 104 -5.22 -20.52 11.32
CA VAL A 104 -4.80 -19.14 11.10
C VAL A 104 -5.52 -18.54 9.91
N GLY A 105 -6.07 -17.35 10.11
CA GLY A 105 -6.71 -16.55 9.06
C GLY A 105 -6.06 -15.18 8.91
N MET A 106 -6.37 -14.50 7.82
CA MET A 106 -5.91 -13.15 7.56
C MET A 106 -7.08 -12.30 7.05
N ILE A 107 -7.25 -11.12 7.64
CA ILE A 107 -8.23 -10.13 7.18
C ILE A 107 -7.53 -8.78 6.99
N THR A 108 -7.55 -8.28 5.76
CA THR A 108 -7.04 -6.94 5.41
C THR A 108 -8.08 -6.19 4.59
N GLY A 109 -7.85 -4.93 4.30
CA GLY A 109 -8.79 -4.12 3.50
C GLY A 109 -9.09 -4.68 2.11
N ASP A 110 -8.29 -5.57 1.58
CA ASP A 110 -8.35 -6.09 0.21
C ASP A 110 -8.22 -7.62 0.09
N ALA A 111 -8.03 -8.33 1.22
CA ALA A 111 -7.94 -9.78 1.23
C ALA A 111 -8.56 -10.36 2.51
N SER A 112 -9.28 -11.47 2.35
CA SER A 112 -9.82 -12.26 3.45
C SER A 112 -9.51 -13.72 3.18
N ILE A 113 -8.72 -14.34 4.04
CA ILE A 113 -8.30 -15.74 3.95
C ILE A 113 -8.69 -16.41 5.28
N ASN A 114 -9.47 -17.45 5.25
CA ASN A 114 -9.93 -18.20 6.44
C ASN A 114 -10.42 -17.27 7.58
N PRO A 115 -11.45 -16.41 7.36
CA PRO A 115 -11.85 -15.37 8.31
C PRO A 115 -12.42 -15.94 9.63
N ASP A 116 -12.84 -17.18 9.64
CA ASP A 116 -13.41 -17.85 10.80
C ASP A 116 -12.37 -18.62 11.64
N ALA A 117 -11.09 -18.53 11.26
CA ALA A 117 -10.02 -19.19 11.99
C ALA A 117 -9.91 -18.68 13.43
N PRO A 118 -9.47 -19.54 14.37
CA PRO A 118 -9.28 -19.15 15.75
C PRO A 118 -8.17 -18.11 15.97
N VAL A 119 -7.21 -17.99 15.07
CA VAL A 119 -6.16 -16.96 15.11
C VAL A 119 -6.25 -16.10 13.88
N ILE A 120 -6.53 -14.81 14.02
CA ILE A 120 -6.71 -13.87 12.91
C ILE A 120 -5.57 -12.86 12.88
N CYS A 121 -4.86 -12.79 11.77
CA CYS A 121 -3.92 -11.71 11.46
C CYS A 121 -4.65 -10.59 10.72
N CYS A 122 -4.67 -9.37 11.25
CA CYS A 122 -5.38 -8.27 10.60
C CYS A 122 -4.70 -6.90 10.80
N THR A 123 -5.13 -5.90 10.05
CA THR A 123 -4.76 -4.52 10.37
C THR A 123 -5.55 -4.02 11.58
N ALA A 124 -4.98 -3.03 12.30
CA ALA A 124 -5.62 -2.50 13.50
C ALA A 124 -7.01 -1.93 13.23
N GLU A 125 -7.24 -1.35 12.04
CA GLU A 125 -8.54 -0.81 11.64
C GLU A 125 -9.62 -1.90 11.51
N ILE A 126 -9.25 -3.10 11.07
CA ILE A 126 -10.19 -4.23 10.98
C ILE A 126 -10.68 -4.63 12.38
N LEU A 127 -9.74 -4.82 13.32
CA LEU A 127 -10.12 -5.13 14.70
C LEU A 127 -10.92 -4.00 15.34
N ALA A 128 -10.55 -2.74 15.12
CA ALA A 128 -11.28 -1.59 15.67
C ALA A 128 -12.72 -1.53 15.14
N ASN A 129 -12.93 -1.76 13.85
CA ASN A 129 -14.26 -1.80 13.25
C ASN A 129 -15.09 -2.98 13.78
N GLN A 130 -14.49 -4.16 13.95
CA GLN A 130 -15.17 -5.30 14.57
C GLN A 130 -15.55 -4.98 16.03
N ALA A 131 -14.63 -4.42 16.81
CA ALA A 131 -14.87 -4.02 18.17
C ALA A 131 -16.00 -3.00 18.32
N LEU A 132 -16.14 -2.04 17.38
CA LEU A 132 -17.24 -1.10 17.32
C LEU A 132 -18.58 -1.74 16.93
N ARG A 133 -18.58 -2.80 16.10
CA ARG A 133 -19.81 -3.48 15.68
C ARG A 133 -20.34 -4.44 16.73
N GLU A 134 -19.45 -5.13 17.42
CA GLU A 134 -19.80 -6.22 18.34
C GLU A 134 -19.76 -5.78 19.81
N GLY A 135 -18.99 -4.73 20.15
CA GLY A 135 -18.84 -4.21 21.50
C GLY A 135 -18.40 -5.28 22.50
N GLU A 136 -19.01 -5.28 23.67
CA GLU A 136 -18.74 -6.22 24.74
C GLU A 136 -19.07 -7.69 24.41
N TYR A 137 -19.84 -7.94 23.35
CA TYR A 137 -20.23 -9.27 22.88
C TYR A 137 -19.23 -9.87 21.89
N SER A 138 -18.16 -9.18 21.60
CA SER A 138 -17.15 -9.63 20.63
C SER A 138 -16.44 -10.90 21.12
N ASP A 139 -16.34 -11.90 20.23
CA ASP A 139 -15.64 -13.16 20.49
C ASP A 139 -14.12 -12.99 20.30
N VAL A 140 -13.53 -12.07 21.07
CA VAL A 140 -12.09 -11.79 21.06
C VAL A 140 -11.51 -12.09 22.44
N ALA A 141 -10.88 -13.25 22.59
CA ALA A 141 -10.29 -13.64 23.87
C ALA A 141 -8.98 -12.88 24.15
N CYS A 142 -8.14 -12.69 23.14
CA CYS A 142 -6.90 -11.93 23.31
C CYS A 142 -6.46 -11.23 22.02
N VAL A 143 -5.66 -10.17 22.18
CA VAL A 143 -5.09 -9.38 21.07
C VAL A 143 -3.61 -9.14 21.31
N ALA A 144 -2.78 -9.49 20.32
CA ALA A 144 -1.39 -9.04 20.21
C ALA A 144 -1.33 -7.83 19.27
N MET A 145 -1.06 -6.64 19.80
CA MET A 145 -0.90 -5.41 19.02
C MET A 145 0.56 -5.13 18.74
N ASP A 146 1.00 -5.40 17.53
CA ASP A 146 2.38 -5.12 17.10
C ASP A 146 2.53 -3.67 16.64
N GLU A 147 3.76 -3.14 16.80
CA GLU A 147 4.10 -1.75 16.51
C GLU A 147 3.12 -0.76 17.19
N PHE A 148 2.80 -1.00 18.44
CA PHE A 148 1.82 -0.23 19.23
C PHE A 148 2.13 1.28 19.30
N HIS A 149 3.33 1.72 18.93
CA HIS A 149 3.65 3.14 18.84
C HIS A 149 2.79 3.91 17.82
N TYR A 150 2.10 3.22 16.87
CA TYR A 150 1.09 3.81 15.99
C TYR A 150 -0.14 4.35 16.72
N PHE A 151 -0.35 3.98 17.99
CA PHE A 151 -1.32 4.63 18.88
C PHE A 151 -1.20 6.16 18.87
N GLY A 152 0.02 6.69 18.72
CA GLY A 152 0.29 8.13 18.61
C GLY A 152 0.23 8.68 17.17
N ASP A 153 -0.12 7.88 16.17
CA ASP A 153 -0.25 8.32 14.79
C ASP A 153 -1.46 9.26 14.63
N HIS A 154 -1.27 10.35 13.85
CA HIS A 154 -2.29 11.40 13.71
C HIS A 154 -3.55 10.90 13.05
N ASP A 155 -3.44 10.03 12.06
CA ASP A 155 -4.56 9.64 11.20
C ASP A 155 -5.11 8.25 11.59
N ARG A 156 -4.26 7.39 12.11
CA ARG A 156 -4.57 5.98 12.35
C ARG A 156 -4.59 5.57 13.83
N GLY A 157 -4.15 6.44 14.76
CA GLY A 157 -4.02 6.11 16.19
C GLY A 157 -5.32 5.68 16.85
N TRP A 158 -6.47 6.11 16.35
CA TRP A 158 -7.79 5.69 16.80
C TRP A 158 -7.98 4.17 16.75
N ALA A 159 -7.44 3.51 15.74
CA ALA A 159 -7.58 2.07 15.53
C ALA A 159 -6.86 1.23 16.60
N TRP A 160 -5.80 1.78 17.22
CA TRP A 160 -5.16 1.16 18.38
C TRP A 160 -5.89 1.47 19.69
N GLN A 161 -6.56 2.62 19.76
CA GLN A 161 -7.26 3.04 20.99
C GLN A 161 -8.63 2.39 21.16
N VAL A 162 -9.42 2.29 20.09
CA VAL A 162 -10.79 1.79 20.14
C VAL A 162 -10.90 0.39 20.76
N PRO A 163 -10.13 -0.63 20.37
CA PRO A 163 -10.26 -1.95 20.98
C PRO A 163 -9.96 -1.95 22.48
N LEU A 164 -9.07 -1.07 22.96
CA LEU A 164 -8.77 -0.95 24.40
C LEU A 164 -9.96 -0.38 25.22
N LEU A 165 -10.86 0.34 24.57
CA LEU A 165 -12.04 0.98 25.16
C LEU A 165 -13.30 0.14 25.03
N THR A 166 -13.40 -0.73 24.01
CA THR A 166 -14.65 -1.39 23.65
C THR A 166 -14.65 -2.90 23.90
N LEU A 167 -13.49 -3.49 24.23
CA LEU A 167 -13.35 -4.94 24.46
C LEU A 167 -12.97 -5.25 25.91
N PRO A 168 -13.91 -5.14 26.88
CA PRO A 168 -13.62 -5.24 28.31
C PRO A 168 -13.19 -6.65 28.73
N HIS A 169 -13.54 -7.70 27.98
CA HIS A 169 -13.22 -9.08 28.31
C HIS A 169 -11.93 -9.59 27.67
N THR A 170 -11.30 -8.79 26.80
CA THR A 170 -10.14 -9.16 25.99
C THR A 170 -8.84 -8.95 26.77
N GLN A 171 -7.92 -9.89 26.64
CA GLN A 171 -6.55 -9.76 27.13
C GLN A 171 -5.64 -9.12 26.07
N PHE A 172 -4.84 -8.11 26.44
CA PHE A 172 -3.98 -7.38 25.50
C PHE A 172 -2.51 -7.60 25.76
N LEU A 173 -1.75 -7.82 24.64
CA LEU A 173 -0.30 -7.75 24.57
C LEU A 173 0.07 -6.58 23.65
N LEU A 174 0.59 -5.48 24.22
CA LEU A 174 0.98 -4.28 23.47
C LEU A 174 2.47 -4.30 23.24
N MET A 175 2.92 -4.35 21.98
CA MET A 175 4.33 -4.54 21.63
C MET A 175 4.86 -3.38 20.80
N SER A 176 6.01 -2.81 21.18
CA SER A 176 6.79 -1.90 20.34
C SER A 176 8.22 -1.76 20.84
N ALA A 177 9.13 -1.41 19.95
CA ALA A 177 10.52 -1.15 20.32
C ALA A 177 10.78 0.29 20.85
N THR A 178 9.82 1.20 20.70
CA THR A 178 9.98 2.63 20.95
C THR A 178 8.81 3.23 21.73
N LEU A 179 8.41 2.56 22.80
CA LEU A 179 7.43 3.09 23.74
C LEU A 179 8.12 4.17 24.62
N GLY A 180 7.42 5.26 24.84
CA GLY A 180 7.79 6.24 25.86
C GLY A 180 7.09 5.90 27.18
N ASP A 181 6.60 6.93 27.90
CA ASP A 181 5.75 6.76 29.06
C ASP A 181 4.41 6.11 28.66
N VAL A 182 4.08 4.98 29.28
CA VAL A 182 2.86 4.19 29.03
C VAL A 182 1.90 4.17 30.23
N THR A 183 2.16 4.97 31.24
CA THR A 183 1.38 5.00 32.49
C THR A 183 -0.12 5.19 32.21
N ALA A 184 -0.48 6.18 31.40
CA ALA A 184 -1.88 6.45 31.07
C ALA A 184 -2.57 5.28 30.32
N ILE A 185 -1.80 4.52 29.50
CA ILE A 185 -2.31 3.35 28.78
C ILE A 185 -2.53 2.18 29.76
N SER A 186 -1.60 1.99 30.69
CA SER A 186 -1.71 1.00 31.75
C SER A 186 -2.95 1.24 32.61
N GLU A 187 -3.12 2.47 33.10
CA GLU A 187 -4.29 2.89 33.88
C GLU A 187 -5.61 2.75 33.09
N LEU A 188 -5.60 3.00 31.78
CA LEU A 188 -6.76 2.77 30.93
C LEU A 188 -7.14 1.28 30.92
N LEU A 189 -6.20 0.39 30.62
CA LEU A 189 -6.45 -1.05 30.53
C LEU A 189 -6.95 -1.62 31.85
N GLU A 190 -6.32 -1.26 32.98
CA GLU A 190 -6.75 -1.68 34.32
C GLU A 190 -8.18 -1.24 34.63
N ARG A 191 -8.56 -0.02 34.21
CA ARG A 191 -9.90 0.52 34.45
C ARG A 191 -10.97 -0.14 33.58
N GLU A 192 -10.66 -0.40 32.29
CA GLU A 192 -11.67 -0.88 31.34
C GLU A 192 -11.88 -2.40 31.40
N THR A 193 -10.88 -3.16 31.86
CA THR A 193 -10.90 -4.63 31.78
C THR A 193 -10.88 -5.36 33.12
N ASP A 194 -10.66 -4.67 34.22
CA ASP A 194 -10.49 -5.24 35.59
C ASP A 194 -9.36 -6.30 35.64
N ARG A 195 -8.29 -6.11 34.82
CA ARG A 195 -7.08 -6.97 34.79
C ARG A 195 -5.84 -6.12 35.09
N ASP A 196 -4.88 -6.73 35.80
CA ASP A 196 -3.58 -6.10 36.08
C ASP A 196 -2.74 -5.94 34.78
N VAL A 197 -1.86 -4.94 34.76
CA VAL A 197 -0.96 -4.65 33.63
C VAL A 197 0.49 -4.81 34.03
N GLU A 198 1.19 -5.76 33.44
CA GLU A 198 2.65 -5.91 33.57
C GLU A 198 3.37 -5.07 32.51
N GLN A 199 4.28 -4.20 32.98
CA GLN A 199 5.09 -3.35 32.10
C GLN A 199 6.52 -3.87 32.02
N ILE A 200 6.94 -4.38 30.86
CA ILE A 200 8.28 -4.89 30.60
C ILE A 200 8.95 -3.96 29.60
N LEU A 201 9.59 -2.90 30.10
CA LEU A 201 10.17 -1.82 29.29
C LEU A 201 11.69 -1.88 29.22
N ASP A 202 12.33 -2.47 30.23
CA ASP A 202 13.79 -2.55 30.37
C ASP A 202 14.29 -3.97 30.01
N ALA A 203 14.68 -4.13 28.76
CA ALA A 203 15.38 -5.35 28.34
C ALA A 203 16.71 -4.99 27.66
N PRO A 204 17.79 -5.73 27.97
CA PRO A 204 19.06 -5.51 27.30
C PRO A 204 18.93 -5.79 25.80
N ARG A 205 19.52 -4.93 25.00
CA ARG A 205 19.56 -5.13 23.55
C ARG A 205 20.43 -6.37 23.24
N PRO A 206 19.95 -7.37 22.47
CA PRO A 206 20.71 -8.58 22.12
C PRO A 206 22.03 -8.26 21.40
N VAL A 207 22.02 -7.25 20.53
CA VAL A 207 23.19 -6.80 19.78
C VAL A 207 23.43 -5.32 20.10
N PRO A 208 24.51 -4.96 20.83
CA PRO A 208 24.83 -3.57 21.17
C PRO A 208 25.11 -2.76 19.90
N LEU A 209 24.82 -1.44 19.96
CA LEU A 209 25.03 -0.52 18.86
C LEU A 209 26.27 0.34 19.08
N THR A 210 27.04 0.52 18.02
CA THR A 210 28.09 1.55 17.91
C THR A 210 27.60 2.70 17.04
N PHE A 211 27.98 3.93 17.39
CA PHE A 211 27.51 5.14 16.74
C PHE A 211 28.69 5.95 16.19
N GLU A 212 28.61 6.30 14.91
CA GLU A 212 29.66 7.05 14.22
C GLU A 212 29.06 8.19 13.40
N PHE A 213 29.66 9.40 13.48
CA PHE A 213 29.29 10.53 12.64
C PHE A 213 30.42 10.82 11.65
N VAL A 214 30.11 10.82 10.34
CA VAL A 214 31.10 10.91 9.27
C VAL A 214 30.86 12.15 8.38
N ASP A 215 31.93 12.74 7.89
CA ASP A 215 31.97 13.87 6.95
C ASP A 215 32.46 13.46 5.54
N THR A 216 32.42 12.16 5.25
CA THR A 216 32.83 11.57 3.98
C THR A 216 31.63 11.37 3.05
N ALA A 217 31.90 11.25 1.74
CA ALA A 217 30.84 10.94 0.78
C ALA A 217 30.24 9.56 1.01
N LEU A 218 28.97 9.41 0.64
CA LEU A 218 28.22 8.18 0.81
C LEU A 218 28.98 6.96 0.24
N GLU A 219 29.44 7.07 -0.97
CA GLU A 219 30.12 5.98 -1.68
C GLU A 219 31.41 5.56 -0.96
N ALA A 220 32.20 6.52 -0.49
CA ALA A 220 33.41 6.24 0.26
C ALA A 220 33.12 5.62 1.63
N THR A 221 32.08 6.09 2.31
CA THR A 221 31.63 5.53 3.59
C THR A 221 31.16 4.08 3.41
N VAL A 222 30.32 3.79 2.39
CA VAL A 222 29.84 2.45 2.08
C VAL A 222 31.00 1.54 1.68
N GLU A 223 31.91 1.98 0.81
CA GLU A 223 33.10 1.20 0.42
C GLU A 223 33.96 0.81 1.61
N LEU A 224 34.21 1.75 2.51
CA LEU A 224 34.96 1.50 3.74
C LEU A 224 34.24 0.50 4.64
N ALA A 225 32.95 0.69 4.87
CA ALA A 225 32.14 -0.18 5.72
C ALA A 225 32.06 -1.62 5.17
N VAL A 226 31.94 -1.78 3.84
CA VAL A 226 32.00 -3.12 3.20
C VAL A 226 33.36 -3.78 3.38
N ARG A 227 34.46 -3.04 3.21
CA ARG A 227 35.83 -3.54 3.44
C ARG A 227 36.07 -3.96 4.90
N GLU A 228 35.48 -3.24 5.85
CA GLU A 228 35.55 -3.56 7.27
C GLU A 228 34.65 -4.72 7.69
N GLY A 229 33.92 -5.33 6.72
CA GLY A 229 32.98 -6.42 7.00
C GLY A 229 31.70 -5.99 7.71
N LYS A 230 31.32 -4.71 7.62
CA LYS A 230 30.10 -4.15 8.23
C LYS A 230 28.85 -4.29 7.34
N ALA A 231 28.90 -5.06 6.27
CA ALA A 231 27.74 -5.40 5.44
C ALA A 231 26.88 -6.51 6.10
N PRO A 232 25.57 -6.58 5.84
CA PRO A 232 24.76 -5.71 4.95
C PRO A 232 24.53 -4.30 5.51
N ILE A 233 24.57 -3.31 4.60
CA ILE A 233 24.38 -1.90 4.93
C ILE A 233 23.03 -1.44 4.41
N TYR A 234 22.23 -0.84 5.28
CA TYR A 234 21.01 -0.13 4.91
C TYR A 234 21.26 1.38 4.87
N ALA A 235 21.35 1.95 3.67
CA ALA A 235 21.47 3.39 3.45
C ALA A 235 20.08 4.02 3.44
N VAL A 236 19.75 4.74 4.49
CA VAL A 236 18.43 5.35 4.71
C VAL A 236 18.38 6.75 4.10
N HIS A 237 17.43 6.92 3.19
CA HIS A 237 17.12 8.19 2.54
C HIS A 237 15.70 8.64 2.92
N PHE A 238 15.43 9.93 2.77
CA PHE A 238 14.10 10.49 3.05
C PHE A 238 13.36 10.92 1.77
N SER A 239 13.79 10.40 0.63
CA SER A 239 13.05 10.45 -0.63
C SER A 239 13.42 9.28 -1.54
N GLN A 240 12.46 8.83 -2.32
CA GLN A 240 12.62 7.73 -3.28
C GLN A 240 13.68 8.05 -4.35
N ASP A 241 13.68 9.30 -4.83
CA ASP A 241 14.66 9.77 -5.83
C ASP A 241 16.10 9.76 -5.30
N ALA A 242 16.30 10.16 -4.03
CA ALA A 242 17.62 10.10 -3.40
C ALA A 242 18.09 8.65 -3.22
N ALA A 243 17.22 7.74 -2.80
CA ALA A 243 17.54 6.33 -2.65
C ALA A 243 17.96 5.71 -3.98
N LEU A 244 17.22 5.96 -5.07
CA LEU A 244 17.53 5.44 -6.39
C LEU A 244 18.83 6.02 -6.97
N LYS A 245 19.05 7.35 -6.84
CA LYS A 245 20.28 8.00 -7.28
C LYS A 245 21.52 7.44 -6.56
N SER A 246 21.42 7.25 -5.24
CA SER A 246 22.49 6.66 -4.46
C SER A 246 22.76 5.21 -4.83
N ALA A 247 21.73 4.42 -5.08
CA ALA A 247 21.88 3.05 -5.57
C ALA A 247 22.58 2.98 -6.94
N GLN A 248 22.23 3.86 -7.86
CA GLN A 248 22.86 3.96 -9.18
C GLN A 248 24.33 4.36 -9.07
N ALA A 249 24.67 5.31 -8.17
CA ALA A 249 26.05 5.68 -7.90
C ALA A 249 26.84 4.50 -7.33
N LEU A 250 26.31 3.84 -6.28
CA LEU A 250 26.96 2.70 -5.61
C LEU A 250 27.17 1.49 -6.53
N ALA A 251 26.24 1.23 -7.46
CA ALA A 251 26.38 0.14 -8.43
C ALA A 251 27.64 0.30 -9.31
N SER A 252 28.14 1.52 -9.49
CA SER A 252 29.36 1.82 -10.23
C SER A 252 30.64 1.61 -9.41
N TYR A 253 30.55 1.51 -8.08
CA TYR A 253 31.71 1.38 -7.18
C TYR A 253 32.11 -0.07 -6.90
N GLY A 254 31.33 -1.06 -7.32
CA GLY A 254 31.68 -2.48 -7.19
C GLY A 254 31.66 -2.98 -5.75
N VAL A 255 30.56 -2.69 -5.04
CA VAL A 255 30.34 -3.04 -3.61
C VAL A 255 30.14 -4.54 -3.33
N SER A 256 30.00 -5.37 -4.38
CA SER A 256 29.77 -6.81 -4.27
C SER A 256 30.90 -7.63 -4.87
N SER A 257 31.17 -8.83 -4.33
CA SER A 257 32.12 -9.79 -4.90
C SER A 257 31.59 -10.40 -6.20
N ARG A 258 32.45 -11.10 -6.93
CA ARG A 258 32.02 -11.80 -8.16
C ARG A 258 31.07 -12.94 -7.82
N GLU A 259 31.37 -13.70 -6.76
CA GLU A 259 30.54 -14.80 -6.28
C GLU A 259 29.14 -14.34 -5.89
N GLN A 260 29.02 -13.23 -5.16
CA GLN A 260 27.74 -12.63 -4.81
C GLN A 260 26.93 -12.23 -6.06
N ARG A 261 27.58 -11.57 -7.02
CA ARG A 261 26.90 -11.18 -8.28
C ARG A 261 26.41 -12.37 -9.09
N ASP A 262 27.19 -13.46 -9.13
CA ASP A 262 26.79 -14.67 -9.84
C ASP A 262 25.63 -15.39 -9.09
N ALA A 263 25.67 -15.44 -7.76
CA ALA A 263 24.57 -15.97 -6.95
C ALA A 263 23.27 -15.14 -7.09
N ILE A 264 23.36 -13.80 -7.12
CA ILE A 264 22.20 -12.93 -7.37
C ILE A 264 21.60 -13.21 -8.74
N LYS A 265 22.42 -13.31 -9.80
CA LYS A 265 21.93 -13.62 -11.16
C LYS A 265 21.22 -14.95 -11.22
N ASP A 266 21.72 -15.96 -10.50
CA ASP A 266 21.06 -17.25 -10.41
C ASP A 266 19.73 -17.15 -9.64
N ALA A 267 19.70 -16.41 -8.54
CA ALA A 267 18.48 -16.21 -7.73
C ALA A 267 17.37 -15.45 -8.45
N ILE A 268 17.73 -14.52 -9.36
CA ILE A 268 16.74 -13.72 -10.12
C ILE A 268 16.43 -14.30 -11.51
N ARG A 269 17.00 -15.46 -11.87
CA ARG A 269 16.89 -16.04 -13.22
C ARG A 269 15.45 -16.29 -13.65
N GLY A 270 14.55 -16.66 -12.75
CA GLY A 270 13.13 -16.89 -13.01
C GLY A 270 12.26 -15.61 -12.92
N THR A 271 12.80 -14.50 -12.46
CA THR A 271 12.03 -13.28 -12.25
C THR A 271 11.86 -12.48 -13.53
N ARG A 272 10.62 -12.15 -13.89
CA ARG A 272 10.31 -11.31 -15.05
C ARG A 272 10.33 -9.82 -14.64
N PHE A 273 11.27 -9.05 -15.22
CA PHE A 273 11.38 -7.60 -15.03
C PHE A 273 10.70 -6.85 -16.18
N THR A 274 9.38 -6.82 -16.17
CA THR A 274 8.56 -6.35 -17.31
C THR A 274 8.45 -4.84 -17.38
N THR A 275 8.62 -4.11 -16.27
CA THR A 275 8.47 -2.65 -16.21
C THR A 275 9.80 -1.92 -16.46
N ALA A 276 9.73 -0.63 -16.80
CA ALA A 276 10.92 0.21 -16.97
C ALA A 276 11.73 0.33 -15.67
N PHE A 277 11.06 0.42 -14.51
CA PHE A 277 11.71 0.39 -13.21
C PHE A 277 12.28 -1.01 -12.93
N GLY A 278 11.56 -2.07 -13.23
CA GLY A 278 12.03 -3.45 -13.10
C GLY A 278 13.36 -3.69 -13.81
N LYS A 279 13.52 -3.25 -15.07
CA LYS A 279 14.78 -3.32 -15.81
C LYS A 279 15.92 -2.53 -15.14
N THR A 280 15.61 -1.39 -14.50
CA THR A 280 16.59 -0.64 -13.71
C THR A 280 16.98 -1.40 -12.45
N LEU A 281 16.00 -1.92 -11.73
CA LEU A 281 16.21 -2.74 -10.53
C LEU A 281 17.05 -3.98 -10.84
N GLN A 282 16.77 -4.71 -11.92
CA GLN A 282 17.56 -5.86 -12.35
C GLN A 282 19.04 -5.53 -12.50
N ARG A 283 19.37 -4.36 -13.10
CA ARG A 283 20.77 -3.90 -13.25
C ARG A 283 21.41 -3.61 -11.90
N LEU A 284 20.68 -2.96 -10.99
CA LEU A 284 21.16 -2.63 -9.64
C LEU A 284 21.40 -3.90 -8.82
N LEU A 285 20.44 -4.82 -8.80
CA LEU A 285 20.57 -6.12 -8.14
C LEU A 285 21.75 -6.91 -8.69
N SER A 286 21.93 -6.96 -10.00
CA SER A 286 23.08 -7.63 -10.62
C SER A 286 24.43 -7.00 -10.22
N ALA A 287 24.43 -5.76 -9.73
CA ALA A 287 25.61 -5.10 -9.16
C ALA A 287 25.73 -5.29 -7.64
N GLY A 288 24.79 -6.00 -7.00
CA GLY A 288 24.75 -6.23 -5.55
C GLY A 288 24.15 -5.07 -4.75
N VAL A 289 23.38 -4.19 -5.39
CA VAL A 289 22.72 -3.04 -4.74
C VAL A 289 21.22 -3.21 -4.81
N GLY A 290 20.58 -3.32 -3.67
CA GLY A 290 19.12 -3.30 -3.54
C GLY A 290 18.56 -1.87 -3.49
N VAL A 291 17.32 -1.73 -3.93
CA VAL A 291 16.51 -0.51 -3.72
C VAL A 291 15.19 -0.92 -3.09
N HIS A 292 14.75 -0.16 -2.08
CA HIS A 292 13.50 -0.46 -1.39
C HIS A 292 12.75 0.82 -0.97
N HIS A 293 11.57 1.03 -1.49
CA HIS A 293 10.68 2.16 -1.11
C HIS A 293 9.22 1.89 -1.51
N ALA A 294 8.28 2.62 -0.92
CA ALA A 294 6.84 2.45 -1.12
C ALA A 294 6.35 2.69 -2.56
N GLY A 295 7.15 3.35 -3.40
CA GLY A 295 6.82 3.57 -4.83
C GLY A 295 7.12 2.39 -5.74
N MET A 296 7.69 1.29 -5.22
CA MET A 296 7.95 0.06 -5.96
C MET A 296 6.72 -0.86 -5.95
N LEU A 297 6.58 -1.67 -6.99
CA LEU A 297 5.60 -2.76 -6.99
C LEU A 297 5.91 -3.76 -5.85
N PRO A 298 4.90 -4.33 -5.19
CA PRO A 298 5.07 -5.27 -4.09
C PRO A 298 6.02 -6.43 -4.43
N ARG A 299 5.84 -7.09 -5.58
CA ARG A 299 6.70 -8.18 -6.04
C ARG A 299 8.19 -7.83 -6.11
N TYR A 300 8.54 -6.59 -6.46
CA TYR A 300 9.93 -6.14 -6.49
C TYR A 300 10.49 -5.85 -5.10
N ARG A 301 9.63 -5.40 -4.17
CA ARG A 301 10.01 -5.24 -2.76
C ARG A 301 10.31 -6.58 -2.13
N LEU A 302 9.41 -7.57 -2.29
CA LEU A 302 9.59 -8.95 -1.82
C LEU A 302 10.86 -9.59 -2.39
N LEU A 303 11.14 -9.40 -3.68
CA LEU A 303 12.38 -9.90 -4.28
C LEU A 303 13.63 -9.31 -3.59
N VAL A 304 13.66 -7.99 -3.35
CA VAL A 304 14.79 -7.35 -2.64
C VAL A 304 14.92 -7.88 -1.22
N GLU A 305 13.81 -8.06 -0.51
CA GLU A 305 13.77 -8.61 0.83
C GLU A 305 14.28 -10.04 0.88
N LYS A 306 13.82 -10.92 -0.02
CA LYS A 306 14.27 -12.31 -0.16
C LYS A 306 15.78 -12.40 -0.44
N LEU A 307 16.30 -11.60 -1.36
CA LEU A 307 17.74 -11.53 -1.64
C LEU A 307 18.54 -11.01 -0.44
N ALA A 308 18.01 -10.07 0.31
CA ALA A 308 18.62 -9.56 1.52
C ALA A 308 18.62 -10.59 2.66
N GLN A 309 17.53 -11.32 2.85
CA GLN A 309 17.44 -12.43 3.82
C GLN A 309 18.44 -13.55 3.50
N GLN A 310 18.68 -13.80 2.23
CA GLN A 310 19.73 -14.75 1.77
C GLN A 310 21.16 -14.21 1.92
N GLY A 311 21.33 -12.96 2.39
CA GLY A 311 22.65 -12.33 2.57
C GLY A 311 23.35 -11.94 1.26
N LEU A 312 22.62 -11.91 0.14
CA LEU A 312 23.19 -11.65 -1.18
C LEU A 312 23.42 -10.16 -1.46
N LEU A 313 22.69 -9.25 -0.78
CA LEU A 313 22.78 -7.82 -0.99
C LEU A 313 23.68 -7.15 0.07
N PRO A 314 24.91 -6.78 -0.26
CA PRO A 314 25.78 -6.05 0.67
C PRO A 314 25.29 -4.64 1.00
N VAL A 315 24.47 -4.02 0.12
CA VAL A 315 23.94 -2.67 0.30
C VAL A 315 22.50 -2.59 -0.19
N ILE A 316 21.65 -1.97 0.61
CA ILE A 316 20.28 -1.63 0.25
C ILE A 316 20.09 -0.13 0.46
N CYS A 317 19.66 0.58 -0.59
CA CYS A 317 19.27 1.99 -0.51
C CYS A 317 17.74 2.06 -0.40
N GLY A 318 17.23 2.63 0.69
CA GLY A 318 15.78 2.70 0.88
C GLY A 318 15.34 3.94 1.62
N THR A 319 14.02 4.08 1.76
CA THR A 319 13.42 5.14 2.56
C THR A 319 13.20 4.67 4.00
N ASP A 320 12.90 5.58 4.91
CA ASP A 320 12.58 5.28 6.31
C ASP A 320 11.39 4.31 6.47
N THR A 321 10.57 4.15 5.43
CA THR A 321 9.47 3.17 5.38
C THR A 321 9.93 1.71 5.47
N LEU A 322 11.16 1.37 5.06
CA LEU A 322 11.76 0.06 5.35
C LEU A 322 11.94 -0.17 6.88
N GLY A 323 11.84 0.89 7.67
CA GLY A 323 11.87 0.83 9.13
C GLY A 323 10.63 0.17 9.76
N VAL A 324 9.56 -0.09 9.03
CA VAL A 324 8.32 -0.68 9.56
C VAL A 324 8.03 -2.01 8.90
N GLY A 325 8.07 -3.08 9.67
CA GLY A 325 7.49 -4.36 9.29
C GLY A 325 8.29 -5.25 8.33
N ILE A 326 9.61 -5.09 8.15
CA ILE A 326 10.38 -5.95 7.26
C ILE A 326 11.53 -6.62 8.01
N ASN A 327 11.57 -7.94 7.93
CA ASN A 327 12.62 -8.76 8.53
C ASN A 327 13.83 -8.91 7.58
N VAL A 328 14.53 -7.78 7.34
CA VAL A 328 15.77 -7.77 6.58
C VAL A 328 16.96 -7.75 7.53
N PRO A 329 17.89 -8.69 7.43
CA PRO A 329 19.05 -8.78 8.31
C PRO A 329 20.06 -7.64 7.98
N ILE A 330 20.03 -6.57 8.75
CA ILE A 330 20.89 -5.38 8.59
C ILE A 330 21.94 -5.37 9.68
N ARG A 331 23.24 -5.32 9.33
CA ARG A 331 24.32 -5.12 10.26
C ARG A 331 24.60 -3.65 10.54
N THR A 332 24.55 -2.83 9.48
CA THR A 332 24.84 -1.40 9.55
C THR A 332 23.70 -0.56 9.00
N VAL A 333 23.23 0.39 9.78
CA VAL A 333 22.32 1.46 9.34
C VAL A 333 23.14 2.72 9.05
N LEU A 334 23.03 3.25 7.83
CA LEU A 334 23.66 4.48 7.42
C LEU A 334 22.59 5.53 7.16
N LEU A 335 22.46 6.52 8.05
CA LEU A 335 21.55 7.65 7.93
C LEU A 335 22.20 8.73 7.04
N THR A 336 21.66 8.94 5.84
CA THR A 336 22.17 9.96 4.90
C THR A 336 21.76 11.38 5.31
N ALA A 337 20.78 11.52 6.19
CA ALA A 337 20.32 12.77 6.77
C ALA A 337 19.74 12.53 8.18
N LEU A 338 19.68 13.60 8.98
CA LEU A 338 18.98 13.62 10.28
C LEU A 338 17.78 14.59 10.24
N ALA A 339 17.30 14.91 9.06
CA ALA A 339 16.11 15.72 8.82
C ALA A 339 15.28 15.13 7.66
N LYS A 340 13.95 15.25 7.76
CA LYS A 340 13.01 14.80 6.75
C LYS A 340 11.94 15.86 6.47
N PHE A 341 11.23 15.70 5.36
CA PHE A 341 10.04 16.48 5.01
C PHE A 341 8.80 15.82 5.61
N ASP A 342 7.99 16.59 6.36
CA ASP A 342 6.79 16.09 7.05
C ASP A 342 5.49 16.29 6.27
N GLY A 343 5.58 16.59 4.97
CA GLY A 343 4.44 16.96 4.13
C GLY A 343 4.23 18.47 4.00
N ARG A 344 4.72 19.27 4.98
CA ARG A 344 4.59 20.74 5.03
C ARG A 344 5.94 21.45 5.02
N ARG A 345 6.90 20.96 5.81
CA ARG A 345 8.22 21.59 5.98
C ARG A 345 9.30 20.54 6.26
N GLN A 346 10.56 20.93 6.07
CA GLN A 346 11.68 20.15 6.58
C GLN A 346 11.77 20.28 8.11
N ARG A 347 11.94 19.15 8.81
CA ARG A 347 12.21 19.10 10.24
C ARG A 347 13.25 18.03 10.58
N ARG A 348 13.87 18.16 11.72
CA ARG A 348 14.76 17.11 12.25
C ARG A 348 13.94 15.89 12.67
N LEU A 349 14.59 14.73 12.64
CA LEU A 349 14.05 13.52 13.23
C LEU A 349 13.79 13.73 14.71
N ASN A 350 12.71 13.15 15.21
CA ASN A 350 12.46 13.02 16.64
C ASN A 350 13.18 11.77 17.19
N ALA A 351 13.17 11.58 18.53
CA ALA A 351 13.87 10.47 19.17
C ALA A 351 13.30 9.11 18.72
N ARG A 352 11.97 8.99 18.65
CA ARG A 352 11.30 7.75 18.22
C ARG A 352 11.70 7.35 16.82
N GLU A 353 11.61 8.27 15.85
CA GLU A 353 12.00 8.02 14.45
C GLU A 353 13.46 7.59 14.35
N PHE A 354 14.34 8.26 15.08
CA PHE A 354 15.75 7.90 15.09
C PHE A 354 15.98 6.49 15.65
N HIS A 355 15.40 6.17 16.80
CA HIS A 355 15.59 4.87 17.43
C HIS A 355 14.93 3.72 16.65
N GLN A 356 13.80 3.96 15.96
CA GLN A 356 13.19 2.98 15.06
C GLN A 356 14.12 2.60 13.90
N ILE A 357 14.74 3.62 13.28
CA ILE A 357 15.67 3.40 12.17
C ILE A 357 16.98 2.78 12.68
N ALA A 358 17.60 3.37 13.69
CA ALA A 358 18.84 2.90 14.28
C ALA A 358 18.69 1.49 14.89
N GLY A 359 17.53 1.20 15.45
CA GLY A 359 17.17 -0.08 16.03
C GLY A 359 17.24 -1.27 15.08
N ARG A 360 17.27 -1.05 13.78
CA ARG A 360 17.43 -2.08 12.76
C ARG A 360 18.85 -2.61 12.61
N ALA A 361 19.85 -1.89 13.14
CA ALA A 361 21.25 -2.33 13.06
C ALA A 361 21.55 -3.48 14.02
N GLY A 362 22.33 -4.46 13.56
CA GLY A 362 22.75 -5.61 14.35
C GLY A 362 21.75 -6.78 14.28
N ARG A 363 22.22 -7.92 13.76
CA ARG A 363 21.43 -9.14 13.55
C ARG A 363 21.57 -10.05 14.76
N SER A 364 20.47 -10.29 15.45
CA SER A 364 20.44 -11.24 16.56
C SER A 364 20.88 -12.63 16.07
N GLY A 365 21.76 -13.29 16.84
CA GLY A 365 22.32 -14.60 16.49
C GLY A 365 23.45 -14.62 15.44
N PHE A 366 23.75 -13.46 14.79
CA PHE A 366 24.80 -13.37 13.76
C PHE A 366 25.87 -12.34 14.07
N ASP A 367 25.48 -11.17 14.61
CA ASP A 367 26.39 -10.07 14.86
C ASP A 367 26.65 -9.89 16.36
N THR A 368 27.89 -9.56 16.73
CA THR A 368 28.26 -9.21 18.09
C THR A 368 28.06 -7.73 18.37
N GLU A 369 27.98 -6.90 17.31
CA GLU A 369 27.68 -5.47 17.36
C GLU A 369 27.01 -5.01 16.08
N GLY A 370 26.12 -4.01 16.18
CA GLY A 370 25.52 -3.31 15.06
C GLY A 370 26.11 -1.91 14.93
N ALA A 371 26.22 -1.38 13.71
CA ALA A 371 26.75 -0.05 13.49
C ALA A 371 25.65 0.92 13.02
N VAL A 372 25.64 2.14 13.60
CA VAL A 372 24.78 3.24 13.16
C VAL A 372 25.69 4.39 12.75
N ILE A 373 25.71 4.68 11.45
CA ILE A 373 26.54 5.73 10.87
C ILE A 373 25.63 6.88 10.44
N ALA A 374 25.89 8.10 10.87
CA ALA A 374 25.19 9.28 10.39
C ALA A 374 26.12 10.16 9.56
N GLN A 375 25.65 10.56 8.38
CA GLN A 375 26.40 11.47 7.50
C GLN A 375 26.20 12.93 7.87
N ALA A 376 27.25 13.72 7.72
CA ALA A 376 27.17 15.17 7.71
C ALA A 376 26.35 15.67 6.51
N THR A 377 25.93 16.93 6.52
CA THR A 377 25.24 17.51 5.36
C THR A 377 26.13 17.55 4.13
N GLU A 378 25.55 17.47 2.93
CA GLU A 378 26.33 17.60 1.67
C GLU A 378 27.19 18.87 1.66
N TYR A 379 26.68 19.95 2.25
CA TYR A 379 27.38 21.24 2.35
C TYR A 379 28.61 21.16 3.26
N ASP A 380 28.53 20.42 4.36
CA ASP A 380 29.64 20.21 5.28
C ASP A 380 30.66 19.24 4.66
N ILE A 381 30.22 18.19 3.97
CA ILE A 381 31.08 17.27 3.20
C ILE A 381 31.85 18.04 2.09
N GLU A 382 31.17 18.91 1.34
CA GLU A 382 31.83 19.74 0.33
C GLU A 382 32.86 20.70 0.96
N ARG A 383 32.56 21.29 2.11
CA ARG A 383 33.51 22.14 2.89
C ARG A 383 34.70 21.34 3.38
N ALA A 384 34.45 20.16 3.94
CA ALA A 384 35.52 19.28 4.41
C ALA A 384 36.45 18.88 3.26
N ARG A 385 35.91 18.54 2.10
CA ARG A 385 36.66 18.25 0.88
C ARG A 385 37.47 19.47 0.38
N ALA A 386 36.87 20.67 0.40
CA ALA A 386 37.57 21.91 0.02
C ALA A 386 38.72 22.21 0.98
N LEU A 387 38.54 22.01 2.29
CA LEU A 387 39.56 22.18 3.31
C LEU A 387 40.70 21.17 3.13
N ALA A 388 40.39 19.91 2.85
CA ALA A 388 41.39 18.87 2.58
C ALA A 388 42.22 19.22 1.34
N LYS A 389 41.60 19.65 0.22
CA LYS A 389 42.28 20.12 -0.98
C LYS A 389 43.15 21.35 -0.75
N ALA A 390 42.76 22.20 0.24
CA ALA A 390 43.55 23.37 0.65
C ALA A 390 44.70 23.06 1.61
N GLY A 391 44.95 21.77 1.89
CA GLY A 391 45.97 21.34 2.86
C GLY A 391 45.66 21.73 4.30
N GLY A 392 44.38 21.86 4.63
CA GLY A 392 43.93 22.26 5.97
C GLY A 392 43.92 23.79 6.23
N ASP A 393 44.22 24.61 5.24
CA ASP A 393 44.20 26.06 5.34
C ASP A 393 42.80 26.66 5.04
N PRO A 394 42.08 27.21 6.04
CA PRO A 394 40.74 27.76 5.86
C PRO A 394 40.70 28.96 4.91
N LYS A 395 41.80 29.73 4.78
CA LYS A 395 41.84 30.86 3.87
C LYS A 395 41.93 30.40 2.42
N LYS A 396 42.71 29.36 2.17
CA LYS A 396 42.81 28.74 0.82
C LYS A 396 41.56 27.98 0.47
N ALA A 397 40.89 27.37 1.44
CA ALA A 397 39.64 26.67 1.24
C ALA A 397 38.51 27.57 0.71
N ARG A 398 38.50 28.87 1.03
CA ARG A 398 37.53 29.86 0.53
C ARG A 398 37.61 30.09 -0.97
N ASN A 399 38.68 29.71 -1.61
CA ASN A 399 38.84 29.82 -3.07
C ASN A 399 38.14 28.70 -3.84
N PHE A 400 37.71 27.65 -3.14
CA PHE A 400 36.88 26.58 -3.73
C PHE A 400 35.41 26.94 -3.65
N LYS A 401 34.68 26.82 -4.77
CA LYS A 401 33.23 27.02 -4.80
C LYS A 401 32.58 25.88 -4.03
N THR A 402 31.91 26.21 -2.93
CA THR A 402 31.02 25.29 -2.20
C THR A 402 29.60 25.78 -2.36
N ARG A 403 28.63 24.83 -2.43
CA ARG A 403 27.20 25.18 -2.49
C ARG A 403 26.78 25.79 -1.16
N LYS A 404 25.83 26.71 -1.22
CA LYS A 404 25.13 27.20 -0.03
C LYS A 404 23.83 26.42 0.15
N PRO A 405 23.44 26.12 1.41
CA PRO A 405 22.12 25.52 1.65
C PRO A 405 21.02 26.41 1.06
N PRO A 406 19.94 25.85 0.53
CA PRO A 406 18.76 26.58 0.09
C PRO A 406 18.05 27.20 1.30
N GLU A 407 17.17 28.16 1.04
CA GLU A 407 16.32 28.77 2.06
C GLU A 407 15.40 27.68 2.68
N GLY A 408 15.21 27.69 3.97
CA GLY A 408 14.44 26.68 4.69
C GLY A 408 15.18 25.35 4.95
N PHE A 409 16.44 25.21 4.59
CA PHE A 409 17.23 24.01 4.86
C PHE A 409 17.44 23.80 6.38
N VAL A 410 17.09 22.62 6.87
CA VAL A 410 17.27 22.20 8.26
C VAL A 410 18.58 21.42 8.39
N GLY A 411 19.61 22.09 8.87
CA GLY A 411 20.93 21.48 9.09
C GLY A 411 21.02 20.62 10.35
N TRP A 412 22.00 19.71 10.35
CA TRP A 412 22.36 18.85 11.48
C TRP A 412 23.89 18.71 11.55
N ASN A 413 24.38 18.30 12.71
CA ASN A 413 25.78 18.08 12.97
C ASN A 413 25.98 16.95 14.00
N LYS A 414 27.23 16.70 14.38
CA LYS A 414 27.57 15.65 15.34
C LYS A 414 26.81 15.81 16.67
N GLN A 415 26.68 17.03 17.18
CA GLN A 415 25.95 17.30 18.42
C GLN A 415 24.42 17.01 18.28
N THR A 416 23.86 17.20 17.10
CA THR A 416 22.47 16.79 16.82
C THR A 416 22.34 15.26 16.88
N PHE A 417 23.29 14.54 16.33
CA PHE A 417 23.35 13.08 16.38
C PHE A 417 23.50 12.56 17.81
N GLU A 418 24.47 13.10 18.58
CA GLU A 418 24.68 12.72 19.98
C GLU A 418 23.42 12.94 20.84
N ARG A 419 22.72 14.05 20.64
CA ARG A 419 21.42 14.28 21.32
C ARG A 419 20.35 13.28 20.95
N LEU A 420 20.27 12.83 19.70
CA LEU A 420 19.30 11.83 19.29
C LEU A 420 19.61 10.45 19.90
N ILE A 421 20.88 10.10 20.06
CA ILE A 421 21.31 8.85 20.70
C ILE A 421 20.86 8.81 22.17
N GLU A 422 20.98 9.93 22.88
CA GLU A 422 20.66 10.01 24.30
C GLU A 422 19.18 10.27 24.59
N ALA A 423 18.43 10.74 23.60
CA ALA A 423 17.03 11.11 23.80
C ALA A 423 16.14 9.89 23.96
N THR A 424 15.26 9.93 24.93
CA THR A 424 14.18 8.93 25.09
C THR A 424 13.04 9.21 24.10
N PRO A 425 12.36 8.17 23.59
CA PRO A 425 11.17 8.36 22.77
C PRO A 425 10.10 9.18 23.49
N GLU A 426 9.43 10.03 22.75
CA GLU A 426 8.34 10.86 23.25
C GLU A 426 7.17 10.01 23.74
N ALA A 427 6.41 10.49 24.75
CA ALA A 427 5.19 9.84 25.18
C ALA A 427 4.19 9.68 24.00
N LEU A 428 3.40 8.62 24.03
CA LEU A 428 2.34 8.40 23.04
C LEU A 428 1.17 9.33 23.35
N ILE A 429 0.86 10.21 22.40
CA ILE A 429 -0.28 11.13 22.52
C ILE A 429 -1.48 10.42 21.91
N PRO A 430 -2.60 10.26 22.65
CA PRO A 430 -3.80 9.61 22.14
C PRO A 430 -4.41 10.41 20.98
N ARG A 431 -4.94 9.71 19.99
CA ARG A 431 -5.44 10.29 18.73
C ARG A 431 -6.82 9.73 18.35
N LEU A 432 -7.74 9.70 19.33
CA LEU A 432 -9.13 9.32 19.02
C LEU A 432 -9.71 10.35 18.03
N ARG A 433 -10.43 9.84 17.05
CA ARG A 433 -11.17 10.63 16.05
C ARG A 433 -12.54 10.00 15.89
N ILE A 434 -13.57 10.82 15.78
CA ILE A 434 -14.90 10.34 15.43
C ILE A 434 -15.10 10.49 13.94
N THR A 435 -15.32 9.37 13.28
CA THR A 435 -15.53 9.29 11.82
C THR A 435 -16.91 8.72 11.51
N HIS A 436 -17.39 8.93 10.29
CA HIS A 436 -18.67 8.36 9.85
C HIS A 436 -18.65 6.83 9.90
N SER A 437 -17.53 6.18 9.54
CA SER A 437 -17.40 4.72 9.65
C SER A 437 -17.54 4.22 11.07
N MET A 438 -16.96 4.92 12.05
CA MET A 438 -17.09 4.55 13.46
C MET A 438 -18.54 4.66 13.94
N VAL A 439 -19.21 5.77 13.59
CA VAL A 439 -20.62 5.98 13.98
C VAL A 439 -21.52 4.94 13.32
N LEU A 440 -21.28 4.62 12.03
CA LEU A 440 -22.06 3.57 11.36
C LEU A 440 -21.83 2.19 12.01
N ALA A 441 -20.61 1.83 12.33
CA ALA A 441 -20.32 0.58 13.03
C ALA A 441 -21.02 0.50 14.40
N GLU A 442 -21.10 1.61 15.13
CA GLU A 442 -21.87 1.68 16.38
C GLU A 442 -23.39 1.61 16.14
N VAL A 443 -23.90 2.20 15.07
CA VAL A 443 -25.33 2.13 14.71
C VAL A 443 -25.75 0.72 14.31
N GLU A 444 -24.86 -0.07 13.69
CA GLU A 444 -25.13 -1.46 13.33
C GLU A 444 -25.44 -2.36 14.55
N GLN A 445 -24.98 -2.01 15.76
CA GLN A 445 -25.36 -2.71 16.99
C GLN A 445 -26.84 -2.50 17.38
N GLY A 446 -27.52 -1.49 16.80
CA GLY A 446 -28.86 -1.05 17.24
C GLY A 446 -28.85 -0.27 18.56
N GLY A 447 -29.99 0.15 19.02
CA GLY A 447 -30.17 0.88 20.29
C GLY A 447 -29.52 2.28 20.27
N ASP A 448 -29.17 2.82 21.45
CA ASP A 448 -28.66 4.18 21.59
C ASP A 448 -27.16 4.29 21.22
N ALA A 449 -26.89 4.29 19.92
CA ALA A 449 -25.54 4.43 19.39
C ALA A 449 -24.87 5.75 19.80
N ARG A 450 -25.65 6.85 19.90
CA ARG A 450 -25.09 8.16 20.30
C ARG A 450 -24.55 8.11 21.74
N LYS A 451 -25.25 7.42 22.64
CA LYS A 451 -24.81 7.23 24.02
C LYS A 451 -23.52 6.40 24.07
N ARG A 452 -23.41 5.32 23.28
CA ARG A 452 -22.18 4.50 23.24
C ARG A 452 -20.99 5.28 22.71
N VAL A 453 -21.15 6.07 21.64
CA VAL A 453 -20.10 6.96 21.16
C VAL A 453 -19.68 7.99 22.22
N SER A 454 -20.63 8.57 22.94
CA SER A 454 -20.32 9.47 24.07
C SER A 454 -19.52 8.74 25.16
N GLN A 455 -19.93 7.53 25.52
CA GLN A 455 -19.21 6.74 26.50
C GLN A 455 -17.76 6.45 26.05
N LEU A 456 -17.56 6.04 24.81
CA LEU A 456 -16.24 5.84 24.21
C LEU A 456 -15.36 7.11 24.34
N ILE A 457 -15.94 8.29 24.09
CA ILE A 457 -15.24 9.57 24.22
C ILE A 457 -14.87 9.83 25.68
N GLN A 458 -15.81 9.63 26.62
CA GLN A 458 -15.60 9.90 28.04
C GLN A 458 -14.57 8.94 28.67
N ASP A 459 -14.53 7.69 28.26
CA ASP A 459 -13.60 6.67 28.77
C ASP A 459 -12.20 6.82 28.16
N SER A 460 -12.05 7.58 27.08
CA SER A 460 -10.79 7.83 26.41
C SER A 460 -9.79 8.62 27.29
N ILE A 461 -8.51 8.53 26.96
CA ILE A 461 -7.44 9.25 27.68
C ILE A 461 -7.15 10.64 27.10
N GLN A 462 -8.06 11.21 26.33
CA GLN A 462 -7.99 12.58 25.86
C GLN A 462 -8.22 13.60 27.01
N THR A 463 -7.73 14.80 26.80
CA THR A 463 -8.03 15.92 27.71
C THR A 463 -9.49 16.32 27.62
N GLU A 464 -10.03 16.91 28.70
CA GLU A 464 -11.43 17.37 28.74
C GLU A 464 -11.79 18.31 27.57
N ALA A 465 -10.85 19.18 27.14
CA ALA A 465 -11.08 20.04 25.97
C ALA A 465 -11.19 19.22 24.67
N GLN A 466 -10.36 18.18 24.50
CA GLN A 466 -10.42 17.30 23.34
C GLN A 466 -11.68 16.42 23.36
N LYS A 467 -12.12 15.97 24.54
CA LYS A 467 -13.37 15.24 24.68
C LYS A 467 -14.57 16.08 24.26
N ALA A 468 -14.62 17.36 24.66
CA ALA A 468 -15.66 18.28 24.23
C ALA A 468 -15.67 18.48 22.70
N GLU A 469 -14.50 18.62 22.07
CA GLU A 469 -14.38 18.71 20.61
C GLU A 469 -14.83 17.41 19.91
N LEU A 470 -14.56 16.24 20.51
CA LEU A 470 -15.01 14.95 19.99
C LEU A 470 -16.53 14.75 20.14
N GLU A 471 -17.14 15.23 21.23
CA GLU A 471 -18.61 15.23 21.42
C GLU A 471 -19.30 16.09 20.38
N ASP A 472 -18.81 17.34 20.17
CA ASP A 472 -19.32 18.23 19.13
C ASP A 472 -19.19 17.56 17.73
N ARG A 473 -18.06 16.88 17.50
CA ARG A 473 -17.83 16.16 16.26
C ARG A 473 -18.76 14.95 16.09
N ALA A 474 -19.05 14.21 17.16
CA ALA A 474 -20.01 13.11 17.12
C ALA A 474 -21.40 13.61 16.76
N ASP A 475 -21.86 14.73 17.35
CA ASP A 475 -23.15 15.33 17.01
C ASP A 475 -23.23 15.74 15.54
N GLU A 476 -22.17 16.34 15.00
CA GLU A 476 -22.09 16.70 13.58
C GLU A 476 -22.16 15.45 12.67
N VAL A 477 -21.46 14.36 13.02
CA VAL A 477 -21.45 13.13 12.22
C VAL A 477 -22.84 12.47 12.24
N PHE A 478 -23.48 12.35 13.42
CA PHE A 478 -24.85 11.82 13.52
C PHE A 478 -25.84 12.66 12.70
N ALA A 479 -25.80 14.00 12.83
CA ALA A 479 -26.66 14.89 12.07
C ALA A 479 -26.46 14.70 10.56
N THR A 480 -25.22 14.58 10.10
CA THR A 480 -24.90 14.36 8.67
C THR A 480 -25.47 13.05 8.15
N LEU A 481 -25.31 11.95 8.89
CA LEU A 481 -25.82 10.63 8.49
C LEU A 481 -27.34 10.60 8.49
N MET A 482 -27.99 11.31 9.42
CA MET A 482 -29.45 11.44 9.48
C MET A 482 -29.99 12.33 8.35
N ASP A 483 -29.37 13.47 8.07
CA ASP A 483 -29.76 14.37 6.98
C ASP A 483 -29.58 13.71 5.61
N ALA A 484 -28.56 12.88 5.46
CA ALA A 484 -28.35 12.05 4.27
C ALA A 484 -29.33 10.86 4.16
N GLY A 485 -30.16 10.62 5.18
CA GLY A 485 -31.10 9.49 5.22
C GLY A 485 -30.42 8.12 5.36
N VAL A 486 -29.12 8.08 5.70
CA VAL A 486 -28.35 6.84 5.90
C VAL A 486 -28.67 6.21 7.26
N VAL A 487 -28.89 7.04 8.27
CA VAL A 487 -29.26 6.66 9.63
C VAL A 487 -30.60 7.27 9.99
N LEU A 488 -31.48 6.49 10.60
CA LEU A 488 -32.71 6.99 11.24
C LEU A 488 -32.60 6.79 12.75
N CYS A 489 -33.31 7.65 13.46
CA CYS A 489 -33.47 7.56 14.90
C CYS A 489 -34.92 7.69 15.27
N GLU A 490 -35.46 6.73 16.04
CA GLU A 490 -36.77 6.82 16.64
C GLU A 490 -36.65 6.48 18.15
N LYS A 491 -37.67 6.80 18.90
CA LYS A 491 -37.71 6.42 20.32
C LYS A 491 -38.36 5.06 20.44
N ASP A 492 -37.74 4.16 21.19
CA ASP A 492 -38.30 2.87 21.57
C ASP A 492 -39.49 3.00 22.54
N GLU A 493 -40.06 1.86 22.95
CA GLU A 493 -41.19 1.82 23.88
C GLU A 493 -40.89 2.44 25.26
N ASP A 494 -39.60 2.47 25.64
CA ASP A 494 -39.13 3.03 26.92
C ASP A 494 -38.70 4.52 26.78
N GLY A 495 -38.77 5.07 25.54
CA GLY A 495 -38.45 6.47 25.24
C GLY A 495 -36.94 6.72 25.05
N VAL A 496 -36.14 5.65 24.90
CA VAL A 496 -34.72 5.70 24.57
C VAL A 496 -34.54 5.86 23.04
N ASP A 497 -33.55 6.62 22.63
CA ASP A 497 -33.25 6.78 21.22
C ASP A 497 -32.70 5.46 20.66
N ASP A 498 -33.29 4.98 19.56
CA ASP A 498 -32.86 3.78 18.83
C ASP A 498 -32.45 4.20 17.41
N TYR A 499 -31.23 3.86 17.05
CA TYR A 499 -30.62 4.22 15.78
C TYR A 499 -30.46 2.98 14.90
N TRP A 500 -30.77 3.12 13.60
CA TRP A 500 -30.53 2.07 12.62
C TRP A 500 -30.15 2.60 11.27
N VAL A 501 -29.48 1.76 10.47
CA VAL A 501 -29.07 2.07 9.10
C VAL A 501 -30.23 1.75 8.16
N THR A 502 -30.54 2.68 7.23
CA THR A 502 -31.70 2.60 6.32
C THR A 502 -31.42 1.93 4.99
N ILE A 503 -30.14 1.82 4.63
CA ILE A 503 -29.68 1.31 3.33
C ILE A 503 -29.15 -0.10 3.56
N GLU A 504 -29.47 -1.06 2.66
CA GLU A 504 -28.73 -2.32 2.61
C GLU A 504 -27.29 -1.98 2.20
N LEU A 505 -26.43 -1.83 3.19
CA LEU A 505 -25.03 -1.60 2.97
C LEU A 505 -24.41 -2.91 2.48
N PRO A 506 -23.49 -2.89 1.49
CA PRO A 506 -22.68 -4.05 1.18
C PRO A 506 -22.03 -4.59 2.45
N GLU A 507 -21.82 -5.92 2.57
CA GLU A 507 -21.22 -6.58 3.74
C GLU A 507 -19.91 -5.90 4.22
N TRP A 508 -19.25 -5.19 3.31
CA TRP A 508 -18.00 -4.46 3.52
C TRP A 508 -18.13 -2.94 3.30
N PHE A 509 -19.35 -2.38 3.41
CA PHE A 509 -19.55 -0.93 3.26
C PHE A 509 -18.65 -0.15 4.20
N ALA A 510 -17.90 0.79 3.66
CA ALA A 510 -17.02 1.64 4.44
C ALA A 510 -17.01 3.06 3.88
N LEU A 511 -17.20 4.04 4.74
CA LEU A 511 -16.95 5.45 4.44
C LEU A 511 -15.49 5.75 4.78
N ASP A 512 -14.57 5.11 4.04
CA ASP A 512 -13.13 5.12 4.32
C ASP A 512 -12.48 6.49 4.14
N GLN A 513 -13.13 7.37 3.35
CA GLN A 513 -12.63 8.70 3.05
C GLN A 513 -13.44 9.78 3.75
N PRO A 514 -12.84 10.87 4.23
CA PRO A 514 -13.56 11.98 4.88
C PRO A 514 -14.67 12.57 4.01
N LEU A 515 -14.53 12.50 2.69
CA LEU A 515 -15.51 13.02 1.73
C LEU A 515 -16.48 11.96 1.17
N SER A 516 -16.46 10.72 1.69
CA SER A 516 -17.42 9.68 1.26
C SER A 516 -18.89 10.10 1.44
N PRO A 517 -19.31 10.79 2.52
CA PRO A 517 -20.69 11.29 2.63
C PRO A 517 -21.04 12.34 1.57
N PHE A 518 -20.09 13.20 1.20
CA PHE A 518 -20.27 14.13 0.10
C PHE A 518 -20.41 13.38 -1.23
N LEU A 519 -19.62 12.33 -1.46
CA LEU A 519 -19.74 11.48 -2.66
C LEU A 519 -21.17 10.94 -2.80
N LEU A 520 -21.75 10.39 -1.73
CA LEU A 520 -23.13 9.88 -1.75
C LEU A 520 -24.14 10.97 -2.12
N ALA A 521 -24.02 12.15 -1.50
CA ALA A 521 -24.89 13.29 -1.80
C ALA A 521 -24.72 13.80 -3.25
N ALA A 522 -23.50 13.81 -3.77
CA ALA A 522 -23.20 14.27 -5.12
C ALA A 522 -23.64 13.28 -6.21
N LEU A 523 -23.70 11.98 -5.92
CA LEU A 523 -24.22 10.96 -6.86
C LEU A 523 -25.67 11.24 -7.27
N GLU A 524 -26.49 11.83 -6.39
CA GLU A 524 -27.87 12.21 -6.69
C GLU A 524 -28.00 13.31 -7.76
N LEU A 525 -26.91 14.04 -8.02
CA LEU A 525 -26.88 15.11 -9.03
C LEU A 525 -26.59 14.57 -10.44
N LEU A 526 -26.12 13.33 -10.56
CA LEU A 526 -25.82 12.73 -11.85
C LEU A 526 -27.06 12.10 -12.48
N GLY A 527 -27.22 12.28 -13.78
CA GLY A 527 -28.30 11.67 -14.55
C GLY A 527 -27.94 10.24 -14.98
N PRO A 528 -28.61 9.18 -14.48
CA PRO A 528 -28.28 7.79 -14.81
C PRO A 528 -28.46 7.47 -16.33
N GLU A 529 -29.22 8.24 -17.04
CA GLU A 529 -29.46 8.10 -18.49
C GLU A 529 -28.36 8.75 -19.37
N SER A 530 -27.32 9.33 -18.74
CA SER A 530 -26.22 9.97 -19.49
C SER A 530 -25.27 8.92 -20.05
N GLU A 531 -24.82 9.08 -21.29
CA GLU A 531 -23.78 8.24 -21.89
C GLU A 531 -22.44 8.32 -21.12
N THR A 532 -22.23 9.38 -20.37
CA THR A 532 -21.02 9.60 -19.54
C THR A 532 -21.21 9.19 -18.09
N TYR A 533 -22.38 8.69 -17.69
CA TYR A 533 -22.72 8.43 -16.29
C TYR A 533 -21.65 7.65 -15.52
N ALA A 534 -21.19 6.53 -16.04
CA ALA A 534 -20.15 5.71 -15.39
C ALA A 534 -18.84 6.48 -15.21
N LEU A 535 -18.43 7.29 -16.20
CA LEU A 535 -17.23 8.11 -16.12
C LEU A 535 -17.39 9.28 -15.16
N ASP A 536 -18.60 9.83 -15.05
CA ASP A 536 -18.92 10.94 -14.16
C ASP A 536 -18.96 10.46 -12.69
N VAL A 537 -19.48 9.27 -12.42
CA VAL A 537 -19.37 8.59 -11.11
C VAL A 537 -17.90 8.40 -10.75
N ILE A 538 -17.06 7.92 -11.67
CA ILE A 538 -15.63 7.77 -11.45
C ILE A 538 -14.97 9.12 -11.11
N SER A 539 -15.31 10.20 -11.82
CA SER A 539 -14.77 11.53 -11.55
C SER A 539 -15.16 12.06 -10.17
N LEU A 540 -16.39 11.79 -9.71
CA LEU A 540 -16.80 12.10 -8.34
C LEU A 540 -15.99 11.30 -7.32
N VAL A 541 -15.81 10.00 -7.54
CA VAL A 541 -14.98 9.16 -6.66
C VAL A 541 -13.55 9.69 -6.63
N GLU A 542 -12.94 9.93 -7.78
CA GLU A 542 -11.57 10.45 -7.87
C GLU A 542 -11.42 11.79 -7.13
N ALA A 543 -12.41 12.66 -7.18
CA ALA A 543 -12.38 13.95 -6.47
C ALA A 543 -12.31 13.81 -4.94
N THR A 544 -12.77 12.69 -4.38
CA THR A 544 -12.73 12.41 -2.93
C THR A 544 -11.44 11.73 -2.46
N LEU A 545 -10.64 11.18 -3.37
CA LEU A 545 -9.41 10.47 -3.05
C LEU A 545 -8.23 11.41 -2.83
N GLU A 546 -7.20 10.93 -2.14
CA GLU A 546 -5.93 11.65 -2.00
C GLU A 546 -5.23 11.88 -3.34
N ASP A 547 -4.50 13.00 -3.44
CA ASP A 547 -3.78 13.37 -4.66
C ASP A 547 -2.56 12.47 -4.89
N PRO A 548 -2.49 11.71 -5.99
CA PRO A 548 -1.30 11.02 -6.43
C PRO A 548 -0.32 12.02 -7.09
N ARG A 549 0.25 12.92 -6.30
CA ARG A 549 1.00 14.11 -6.76
C ARG A 549 2.00 13.83 -7.88
N GLN A 550 2.71 12.71 -7.84
CA GLN A 550 3.72 12.39 -8.86
C GLN A 550 3.07 12.11 -10.22
N ILE A 551 1.87 11.54 -10.22
CA ILE A 551 1.09 11.24 -11.42
C ILE A 551 0.50 12.54 -11.97
N LEU A 552 -0.12 13.37 -11.12
CA LEU A 552 -0.70 14.65 -11.52
C LEU A 552 0.35 15.60 -12.10
N VAL A 553 1.55 15.67 -11.52
CA VAL A 553 2.69 16.42 -12.08
C VAL A 553 3.09 15.90 -13.46
N ALA A 554 3.05 14.59 -13.67
CA ALA A 554 3.36 14.00 -14.98
C ALA A 554 2.27 14.34 -16.02
N GLN A 555 0.99 14.28 -15.66
CA GLN A 555 -0.13 14.68 -16.51
C GLN A 555 -0.05 16.18 -16.87
N GLU A 556 0.20 17.06 -15.88
CA GLU A 556 0.37 18.51 -16.12
C GLU A 556 1.53 18.76 -17.10
N LYS A 557 2.65 18.08 -16.92
CA LYS A 557 3.78 18.20 -17.83
C LYS A 557 3.44 17.76 -19.25
N ALA A 558 2.68 16.68 -19.41
CA ALA A 558 2.21 16.21 -20.71
C ALA A 558 1.22 17.20 -21.35
N ALA A 559 0.27 17.72 -20.58
CA ALA A 559 -0.70 18.72 -21.03
C ALA A 559 0.00 20.01 -21.49
N ARG A 560 0.98 20.51 -20.73
CA ARG A 560 1.79 21.67 -21.12
C ARG A 560 2.62 21.41 -22.36
N ALA A 561 3.19 20.22 -22.51
CA ALA A 561 3.96 19.87 -23.72
C ALA A 561 3.06 19.83 -24.96
N LYS A 562 1.84 19.27 -24.85
CA LYS A 562 0.83 19.26 -25.91
C LYS A 562 0.40 20.68 -26.26
N ALA A 563 0.03 21.51 -25.28
CA ALA A 563 -0.36 22.90 -25.49
C ALA A 563 0.76 23.73 -26.15
N ILE A 564 2.03 23.50 -25.78
CA ILE A 564 3.17 24.16 -26.46
C ILE A 564 3.26 23.74 -27.93
N ALA A 565 3.05 22.46 -28.23
CA ALA A 565 3.11 21.97 -29.61
C ALA A 565 1.99 22.59 -30.48
N GLU A 566 0.75 22.61 -29.97
CA GLU A 566 -0.40 23.21 -30.63
C GLU A 566 -0.19 24.72 -30.83
N MET A 567 0.15 25.48 -29.79
CA MET A 567 0.42 26.90 -29.90
C MET A 567 1.59 27.25 -30.84
N LYS A 568 2.58 26.36 -30.99
CA LYS A 568 3.64 26.51 -31.98
C LYS A 568 3.14 26.27 -33.38
N ALA A 569 2.28 25.29 -33.61
CA ALA A 569 1.67 25.02 -34.90
C ALA A 569 0.80 26.22 -35.34
N ASP A 570 0.10 26.85 -34.40
CA ASP A 570 -0.73 28.05 -34.62
C ASP A 570 0.08 29.35 -34.77
N GLY A 571 1.42 29.29 -34.64
CA GLY A 571 2.32 30.44 -34.82
C GLY A 571 2.26 31.47 -33.68
N ILE A 572 1.76 31.11 -32.49
CA ILE A 572 1.68 31.99 -31.32
C ILE A 572 3.09 32.36 -30.83
N GLU A 573 3.33 33.63 -30.53
CA GLU A 573 4.61 34.13 -30.05
C GLU A 573 4.98 33.60 -28.64
N TYR A 574 6.30 33.60 -28.35
CA TYR A 574 6.83 32.97 -27.13
C TYR A 574 6.25 33.56 -25.85
N GLU A 575 6.14 34.92 -25.76
CA GLU A 575 5.62 35.59 -24.54
C GLU A 575 4.17 35.23 -24.29
N GLU A 576 3.33 35.26 -25.33
CA GLU A 576 1.90 34.88 -25.23
C GLU A 576 1.74 33.37 -24.91
N ARG A 577 2.61 32.50 -25.44
CA ARG A 577 2.60 31.08 -25.06
C ARG A 577 2.90 30.88 -23.57
N MET A 578 3.86 31.61 -23.01
CA MET A 578 4.22 31.51 -21.60
C MET A 578 3.06 31.96 -20.70
N GLU A 579 2.34 33.03 -21.09
CA GLU A 579 1.16 33.51 -20.36
C GLU A 579 0.02 32.46 -20.38
N ARG A 580 -0.29 31.90 -21.56
CA ARG A 580 -1.33 30.84 -21.68
C ARG A 580 -0.96 29.54 -20.98
N LEU A 581 0.32 29.25 -20.81
CA LEU A 581 0.79 28.06 -20.11
C LEU A 581 0.61 28.13 -18.58
N GLU A 582 0.40 29.32 -18.00
CA GLU A 582 0.14 29.45 -16.57
C GLU A 582 -1.19 28.80 -16.18
N ASP A 583 -2.18 28.79 -17.08
CA ASP A 583 -3.50 28.20 -16.87
C ASP A 583 -3.58 26.71 -17.26
N VAL A 584 -2.54 26.16 -17.89
CA VAL A 584 -2.53 24.76 -18.30
C VAL A 584 -2.15 23.84 -17.13
N THR A 585 -3.10 23.02 -16.74
CA THR A 585 -2.94 22.02 -15.68
C THR A 585 -3.42 20.64 -16.16
N TYR A 586 -3.46 19.65 -15.28
CA TYR A 586 -4.07 18.34 -15.56
C TYR A 586 -5.59 18.48 -15.68
N ASP A 587 -6.23 17.50 -16.32
CA ASP A 587 -7.67 17.50 -16.56
C ASP A 587 -8.46 17.32 -15.24
N ARG A 588 -9.54 18.13 -15.10
CA ARG A 588 -10.40 18.19 -13.91
C ARG A 588 -11.87 18.06 -14.31
N PRO A 589 -12.30 16.84 -14.64
CA PRO A 589 -13.69 16.61 -15.04
C PRO A 589 -14.67 17.04 -13.93
N LEU A 590 -15.81 17.59 -14.30
CA LEU A 590 -16.88 18.02 -13.41
C LEU A 590 -16.48 19.07 -12.36
N GLU A 591 -15.33 19.79 -12.49
CA GLU A 591 -14.84 20.76 -11.50
C GLU A 591 -15.96 21.76 -11.09
N GLU A 592 -16.64 22.39 -12.04
CA GLU A 592 -17.70 23.38 -11.74
C GLU A 592 -18.89 22.75 -10.99
N LEU A 593 -19.28 21.51 -11.36
CA LEU A 593 -20.36 20.78 -10.70
C LEU A 593 -19.96 20.39 -9.26
N ILE A 594 -18.75 19.86 -9.10
CA ILE A 594 -18.23 19.40 -7.81
C ILE A 594 -18.08 20.59 -6.85
N ASP A 595 -17.52 21.70 -7.32
CA ASP A 595 -17.32 22.90 -6.50
C ASP A 595 -18.67 23.50 -6.07
N ALA A 596 -19.65 23.60 -6.99
CA ALA A 596 -20.98 24.10 -6.67
C ALA A 596 -21.73 23.17 -5.69
N ALA A 597 -21.69 21.87 -5.93
CA ALA A 597 -22.31 20.87 -5.04
C ALA A 597 -21.65 20.88 -3.66
N TYR A 598 -20.33 21.00 -3.63
CA TYR A 598 -19.59 21.03 -2.37
C TYR A 598 -19.84 22.31 -1.56
N ALA A 599 -19.91 23.46 -2.22
CA ALA A 599 -20.27 24.71 -1.56
C ALA A 599 -21.66 24.60 -0.90
N GLN A 600 -22.65 24.04 -1.61
CA GLN A 600 -23.98 23.80 -1.06
C GLN A 600 -23.96 22.77 0.08
N TYR A 601 -23.19 21.68 -0.07
CA TYR A 601 -23.03 20.67 0.96
C TYR A 601 -22.43 21.25 2.26
N CYS A 602 -21.42 22.12 2.14
CA CYS A 602 -20.79 22.81 3.27
C CYS A 602 -21.72 23.80 4.01
N GLU A 603 -22.84 24.23 3.42
CA GLU A 603 -23.85 25.02 4.11
C GLU A 603 -24.64 24.18 5.13
N GLN A 604 -24.89 22.91 4.78
CA GLN A 604 -25.59 21.94 5.64
C GLN A 604 -24.64 21.20 6.57
N VAL A 605 -23.39 21.01 6.13
CA VAL A 605 -22.35 20.22 6.81
C VAL A 605 -21.11 21.10 7.07
N PRO A 606 -21.11 21.94 8.11
CA PRO A 606 -20.07 22.96 8.32
C PRO A 606 -18.64 22.42 8.45
N TRP A 607 -18.45 21.24 9.02
CA TRP A 607 -17.14 20.62 9.19
C TRP A 607 -16.51 20.16 7.86
N ALA A 608 -17.31 19.96 6.82
CA ALA A 608 -16.79 19.61 5.51
C ALA A 608 -15.84 20.70 4.98
N ARG A 609 -15.95 21.94 5.46
CA ARG A 609 -15.03 23.05 5.12
C ARG A 609 -13.56 22.79 5.47
N ASP A 610 -13.28 21.82 6.36
CA ASP A 610 -11.91 21.41 6.70
C ASP A 610 -11.27 20.52 5.62
N TYR A 611 -12.07 20.07 4.66
CA TYR A 611 -11.66 19.25 3.53
C TYR A 611 -11.94 19.99 2.23
N GLU A 612 -11.38 19.53 1.14
CA GLU A 612 -11.56 20.11 -0.18
C GLU A 612 -11.58 18.97 -1.20
N PRO A 613 -12.68 18.76 -1.93
CA PRO A 613 -12.69 17.83 -3.04
C PRO A 613 -11.70 18.34 -4.10
N ARG A 614 -10.97 17.44 -4.69
CA ARG A 614 -9.92 17.76 -5.67
C ARG A 614 -10.20 17.04 -6.97
N PRO A 615 -10.94 17.64 -7.88
CA PRO A 615 -11.20 17.08 -9.20
C PRO A 615 -9.89 16.70 -9.90
N LYS A 616 -9.81 15.47 -10.36
CA LYS A 616 -8.67 14.91 -11.08
C LYS A 616 -9.12 13.75 -11.95
N SER A 617 -8.28 13.35 -12.89
CA SER A 617 -8.61 12.32 -13.86
C SER A 617 -7.39 11.41 -14.05
N VAL A 618 -7.27 10.35 -13.26
CA VAL A 618 -6.23 9.32 -13.41
C VAL A 618 -6.87 8.04 -13.92
N LEU A 619 -7.84 7.48 -13.19
CA LEU A 619 -8.59 6.30 -13.61
C LEU A 619 -9.45 6.61 -14.86
N ARG A 620 -10.12 7.76 -14.86
CA ARG A 620 -10.90 8.22 -16.03
C ARG A 620 -10.00 8.36 -17.26
N ASP A 621 -8.84 8.99 -17.16
CA ASP A 621 -7.87 9.12 -18.25
C ASP A 621 -7.36 7.75 -18.74
N MET A 622 -7.16 6.77 -17.84
CA MET A 622 -6.84 5.40 -18.23
C MET A 622 -7.96 4.77 -19.08
N LEU A 623 -9.20 4.95 -18.65
CA LEU A 623 -10.36 4.40 -19.36
C LEU A 623 -10.60 5.10 -20.71
N GLU A 624 -10.58 6.43 -20.75
CA GLU A 624 -10.77 7.22 -21.98
C GLU A 624 -9.68 6.95 -23.01
N THR A 625 -8.45 6.72 -22.53
CA THR A 625 -7.32 6.38 -23.39
C THR A 625 -7.14 4.88 -23.61
N ALA A 626 -8.03 4.05 -23.07
CA ALA A 626 -7.95 2.59 -23.13
C ALA A 626 -6.55 2.05 -22.75
N SER A 627 -5.91 2.71 -21.77
CA SER A 627 -4.57 2.36 -21.33
C SER A 627 -4.66 1.27 -20.26
N ASP A 628 -3.90 0.19 -20.43
CA ASP A 628 -3.62 -0.74 -19.34
C ASP A 628 -2.60 -0.12 -18.36
N PHE A 629 -2.33 -0.80 -17.27
CA PHE A 629 -1.41 -0.32 -16.24
C PHE A 629 -0.01 0.00 -16.80
N LYS A 630 0.56 -0.89 -17.61
CA LYS A 630 1.90 -0.71 -18.22
C LYS A 630 1.91 0.44 -19.23
N GLY A 631 0.90 0.49 -20.09
CA GLY A 631 0.75 1.53 -21.10
C GLY A 631 0.61 2.90 -20.47
N TYR A 632 -0.16 3.02 -19.38
CA TYR A 632 -0.32 4.27 -18.66
C TYR A 632 0.98 4.73 -17.99
N VAL A 633 1.69 3.82 -17.32
CA VAL A 633 3.01 4.09 -16.72
C VAL A 633 4.01 4.59 -17.78
N GLN A 634 4.01 3.98 -18.96
CA GLN A 634 4.90 4.36 -20.06
C GLN A 634 4.50 5.70 -20.68
N ARG A 635 3.22 5.91 -20.96
CA ARG A 635 2.66 7.14 -21.53
C ARG A 635 2.94 8.36 -20.66
N CYS A 636 2.73 8.24 -19.37
CA CYS A 636 2.96 9.31 -18.39
C CYS A 636 4.43 9.43 -17.95
N GLY A 637 5.31 8.47 -18.33
CA GLY A 637 6.71 8.46 -17.92
C GLY A 637 6.93 8.29 -16.42
N ILE A 638 5.98 7.62 -15.72
CA ILE A 638 5.93 7.46 -14.25
C ILE A 638 6.51 6.12 -13.77
N ALA A 639 7.43 5.52 -14.50
CA ALA A 639 8.03 4.22 -14.15
C ALA A 639 8.57 4.14 -12.71
N ARG A 640 8.94 5.27 -12.09
CA ARG A 640 9.42 5.31 -10.70
C ARG A 640 8.30 5.40 -9.67
N ALA A 641 7.07 5.66 -10.10
CA ALA A 641 5.89 5.86 -9.28
C ALA A 641 4.80 4.82 -9.58
N GLU A 642 5.13 3.70 -10.22
CA GLU A 642 4.18 2.65 -10.59
C GLU A 642 3.48 2.05 -9.35
N GLY A 643 4.15 1.92 -8.21
CA GLY A 643 3.51 1.52 -6.96
C GLY A 643 2.57 2.59 -6.35
N ILE A 644 2.75 3.88 -6.70
CA ILE A 644 1.80 4.94 -6.32
C ILE A 644 0.54 4.84 -7.18
N LEU A 645 0.70 4.57 -8.48
CA LEU A 645 -0.44 4.33 -9.36
C LEU A 645 -1.25 3.12 -8.89
N LEU A 646 -0.59 2.01 -8.59
CA LEU A 646 -1.27 0.81 -8.10
C LEU A 646 -2.05 1.09 -6.81
N ARG A 647 -1.45 1.78 -5.85
CA ARG A 647 -2.14 2.16 -4.61
C ARG A 647 -3.35 3.05 -4.89
N TYR A 648 -3.22 4.04 -5.74
CA TYR A 648 -4.31 4.93 -6.11
C TYR A 648 -5.47 4.16 -6.78
N LEU A 649 -5.16 3.24 -7.70
CA LEU A 649 -6.17 2.40 -8.34
C LEU A 649 -6.84 1.45 -7.34
N SER A 650 -6.10 0.93 -6.36
CA SER A 650 -6.66 0.12 -5.28
C SER A 650 -7.60 0.92 -4.36
N GLU A 651 -7.28 2.19 -4.10
CA GLU A 651 -8.15 3.11 -3.34
C GLU A 651 -9.40 3.47 -4.15
N ALA A 652 -9.26 3.71 -5.47
CA ALA A 652 -10.38 3.96 -6.35
C ALA A 652 -11.32 2.74 -6.46
N TYR A 653 -10.74 1.53 -6.59
CA TYR A 653 -11.50 0.28 -6.59
C TYR A 653 -12.32 0.14 -5.30
N ARG A 654 -11.70 0.33 -4.14
CA ARG A 654 -12.40 0.23 -2.85
C ARG A 654 -13.51 1.26 -2.71
N ALA A 655 -13.28 2.51 -3.13
CA ALA A 655 -14.31 3.54 -3.07
C ALA A 655 -15.49 3.23 -4.00
N LEU A 656 -15.23 2.75 -5.21
CA LEU A 656 -16.26 2.31 -6.15
C LEU A 656 -17.04 1.09 -5.64
N ASP A 657 -16.31 0.10 -5.10
CA ASP A 657 -16.89 -1.17 -4.66
C ASP A 657 -17.64 -1.06 -3.33
N ARG A 658 -17.21 -0.19 -2.41
CA ARG A 658 -17.74 -0.12 -1.05
C ARG A 658 -18.61 1.10 -0.77
N THR A 659 -18.35 2.22 -1.44
CA THR A 659 -19.05 3.47 -1.14
C THR A 659 -20.17 3.77 -2.15
N VAL A 660 -20.02 3.35 -3.42
CA VAL A 660 -21.08 3.56 -4.42
C VAL A 660 -22.17 2.50 -4.26
N PRO A 661 -23.43 2.88 -3.95
CA PRO A 661 -24.53 1.93 -3.76
C PRO A 661 -24.83 1.13 -5.04
N PHE A 662 -25.33 -0.11 -4.89
CA PHE A 662 -25.64 -0.99 -6.04
C PHE A 662 -26.70 -0.41 -6.96
N ASP A 663 -27.70 0.29 -6.43
CA ASP A 663 -28.77 0.94 -7.21
C ASP A 663 -28.28 2.13 -8.04
N LYS A 664 -27.06 2.62 -7.78
CA LYS A 664 -26.37 3.66 -8.55
C LYS A 664 -25.35 3.11 -9.53
N ARG A 665 -25.22 1.80 -9.67
CA ARG A 665 -24.28 1.17 -10.60
C ARG A 665 -25.05 0.70 -11.83
N ASP A 666 -24.72 1.27 -12.98
CA ASP A 666 -25.13 0.75 -14.27
C ASP A 666 -24.22 -0.42 -14.71
N GLU A 667 -24.60 -1.16 -15.73
CA GLU A 667 -23.85 -2.30 -16.27
C GLU A 667 -22.40 -1.91 -16.64
N ARG A 668 -22.21 -0.70 -17.19
CA ARG A 668 -20.89 -0.18 -17.59
C ARG A 668 -20.00 0.10 -16.38
N LEU A 669 -20.55 0.65 -15.31
CA LEU A 669 -19.80 0.89 -14.08
C LEU A 669 -19.43 -0.41 -13.39
N GLU A 670 -20.33 -1.41 -13.37
CA GLU A 670 -20.02 -2.75 -12.86
C GLU A 670 -18.88 -3.42 -13.64
N ASP A 671 -18.89 -3.33 -14.98
CA ASP A 671 -17.80 -3.82 -15.81
C ASP A 671 -16.45 -3.13 -15.46
N ILE A 672 -16.48 -1.81 -15.23
CA ILE A 672 -15.28 -1.04 -14.86
C ILE A 672 -14.77 -1.45 -13.47
N VAL A 673 -15.65 -1.65 -12.50
CA VAL A 673 -15.29 -2.11 -11.16
C VAL A 673 -14.65 -3.50 -11.22
N ALA A 674 -15.24 -4.43 -11.98
CA ALA A 674 -14.70 -5.76 -12.18
C ALA A 674 -13.31 -5.72 -12.84
N TRP A 675 -13.14 -4.92 -13.91
CA TRP A 675 -11.85 -4.72 -14.57
C TRP A 675 -10.81 -4.13 -13.64
N LEU A 676 -11.19 -3.10 -12.87
CA LEU A 676 -10.27 -2.43 -11.94
C LEU A 676 -9.82 -3.39 -10.83
N GLY A 677 -10.74 -4.22 -10.32
CA GLY A 677 -10.44 -5.29 -9.38
C GLY A 677 -9.45 -6.30 -9.96
N LEU A 678 -9.61 -6.69 -11.22
CA LEU A 678 -8.68 -7.57 -11.92
C LEU A 678 -7.29 -6.91 -12.05
N VAL A 679 -7.21 -5.66 -12.51
CA VAL A 679 -5.94 -4.93 -12.65
C VAL A 679 -5.20 -4.85 -11.32
N VAL A 680 -5.91 -4.53 -10.23
CA VAL A 680 -5.31 -4.43 -8.89
C VAL A 680 -4.78 -5.79 -8.44
N ARG A 681 -5.55 -6.88 -8.58
CA ARG A 681 -5.16 -8.24 -8.20
C ARG A 681 -3.98 -8.75 -9.03
N THR A 682 -4.00 -8.55 -10.34
CA THR A 682 -2.96 -9.06 -11.25
C THR A 682 -1.63 -8.32 -11.10
N VAL A 683 -1.65 -7.01 -10.79
CA VAL A 683 -0.41 -6.25 -10.54
C VAL A 683 0.15 -6.57 -9.16
N ASP A 684 -0.66 -6.99 -8.20
CA ASP A 684 -0.30 -7.36 -6.81
C ASP A 684 -0.63 -8.83 -6.49
N SER A 685 -0.20 -9.75 -7.35
CA SER A 685 -0.36 -11.22 -7.14
C SER A 685 0.55 -11.79 -6.05
N SER A 686 1.39 -10.96 -5.43
CA SER A 686 2.45 -11.40 -4.52
C SER A 686 1.99 -12.24 -3.32
N LEU A 687 0.75 -12.06 -2.85
CA LEU A 687 0.18 -12.86 -1.76
C LEU A 687 -0.31 -14.24 -2.24
N VAL A 688 -0.87 -14.29 -3.43
CA VAL A 688 -1.35 -15.55 -4.04
C VAL A 688 -0.15 -16.41 -4.40
N ASP A 689 0.88 -15.83 -5.04
CA ASP A 689 2.12 -16.52 -5.41
C ASP A 689 2.86 -17.11 -4.19
N GLU A 690 2.83 -16.41 -3.04
CA GLU A 690 3.46 -16.88 -1.80
C GLU A 690 2.63 -17.98 -1.12
N TRP A 691 1.31 -17.91 -1.22
CA TRP A 691 0.40 -18.95 -0.75
C TRP A 691 0.54 -20.24 -1.55
N GLU A 692 0.58 -20.18 -2.87
CA GLU A 692 0.80 -21.31 -3.77
C GLU A 692 2.22 -21.90 -3.64
N GLY A 693 3.23 -21.04 -3.44
CA GLY A 693 4.61 -21.45 -3.24
C GLY A 693 4.85 -22.19 -1.92
N ALA A 694 4.07 -21.92 -0.89
CA ALA A 694 4.11 -22.62 0.39
C ALA A 694 3.54 -24.06 0.28
N ASP A 695 2.62 -24.27 -0.66
CA ASP A 695 2.03 -25.60 -0.91
C ASP A 695 2.95 -26.54 -1.73
N ALA A 696 3.95 -26.02 -2.44
CA ALA A 696 4.80 -26.80 -3.35
C ALA A 696 5.94 -27.59 -2.67
N GLU A 697 6.29 -27.30 -1.43
CA GLU A 697 7.44 -27.95 -0.77
C GLU A 697 7.09 -29.06 0.25
N GLU A 698 5.85 -29.19 0.79
CA GLU A 698 5.61 -30.20 1.86
C GLU A 698 4.17 -30.73 2.05
N LEU A 699 3.21 -30.65 1.15
CA LEU A 699 1.87 -31.18 1.44
C LEU A 699 1.29 -32.13 0.36
N ASP A 700 1.48 -33.43 0.56
CA ASP A 700 0.60 -34.51 0.07
C ASP A 700 -0.58 -34.66 1.07
N VAL A 701 -1.65 -33.85 0.98
CA VAL A 701 -2.99 -34.16 1.54
C VAL A 701 -4.05 -33.22 0.99
N GLY A 702 -5.02 -33.78 0.26
CA GLY A 702 -6.43 -33.37 0.20
C GLY A 702 -6.75 -32.10 -0.58
N ALA A 703 -7.68 -32.23 -1.50
CA ALA A 703 -8.16 -31.27 -2.50
C ALA A 703 -8.08 -29.78 -2.13
N PRO A 704 -7.65 -28.93 -3.08
CA PRO A 704 -7.62 -27.49 -2.87
C PRO A 704 -9.02 -26.94 -2.66
N PRO A 705 -9.19 -25.83 -1.91
CA PRO A 705 -10.39 -25.03 -2.00
C PRO A 705 -10.49 -24.49 -3.43
N GLU A 706 -11.71 -24.39 -3.90
CA GLU A 706 -12.12 -24.04 -5.25
C GLU A 706 -11.18 -23.03 -5.93
N ASP A 707 -10.49 -23.53 -6.94
CA ASP A 707 -9.91 -23.01 -8.18
C ASP A 707 -9.13 -21.67 -8.18
N PRO A 708 -7.79 -21.73 -8.44
CA PRO A 708 -6.99 -20.55 -8.85
C PRO A 708 -7.49 -19.93 -10.18
N ASP A 709 -8.40 -20.57 -10.87
CA ASP A 709 -9.06 -20.14 -12.10
C ASP A 709 -10.07 -18.99 -11.92
N GLU A 710 -10.26 -18.42 -10.70
CA GLU A 710 -11.22 -17.32 -10.50
C GLU A 710 -10.92 -16.06 -11.32
N VAL A 711 -9.68 -15.80 -11.70
CA VAL A 711 -9.35 -14.63 -12.53
C VAL A 711 -9.79 -14.84 -13.99
N VAL A 712 -9.69 -16.07 -14.48
CA VAL A 712 -10.18 -16.44 -15.83
C VAL A 712 -11.70 -16.56 -15.81
N HIS A 713 -12.32 -16.85 -14.67
CA HIS A 713 -13.78 -16.97 -14.53
C HIS A 713 -14.51 -15.62 -14.46
N ASP A 714 -13.82 -14.50 -14.19
CA ASP A 714 -14.41 -13.18 -14.37
C ASP A 714 -14.39 -12.78 -15.87
N ARG A 715 -15.21 -13.47 -16.64
CA ARG A 715 -15.37 -13.26 -18.08
C ARG A 715 -15.60 -11.79 -18.45
N ARG A 716 -16.32 -11.03 -17.62
CA ARG A 716 -16.57 -9.60 -17.86
C ARG A 716 -15.29 -8.79 -17.80
N ALA A 717 -14.47 -9.04 -16.78
CA ALA A 717 -13.21 -8.33 -16.58
C ALA A 717 -12.20 -8.62 -17.72
N VAL A 718 -12.06 -9.91 -18.10
CA VAL A 718 -11.19 -10.32 -19.22
C VAL A 718 -11.69 -9.74 -20.55
N THR A 719 -13.01 -9.76 -20.81
CA THR A 719 -13.59 -9.13 -22.00
C THR A 719 -13.27 -7.65 -22.08
N LEU A 720 -13.35 -6.92 -20.96
CA LEU A 720 -13.03 -5.50 -20.93
C LEU A 720 -11.52 -5.25 -21.10
N LEU A 721 -10.69 -6.10 -20.52
CA LEU A 721 -9.23 -6.04 -20.69
C LEU A 721 -8.85 -6.20 -22.18
N VAL A 722 -9.40 -7.20 -22.85
CA VAL A 722 -9.19 -7.47 -24.29
C VAL A 722 -9.72 -6.32 -25.14
N ARG A 723 -10.95 -5.84 -24.84
CA ARG A 723 -11.55 -4.69 -25.54
C ARG A 723 -10.68 -3.45 -25.46
N ASN A 724 -10.20 -3.12 -24.27
CA ASN A 724 -9.34 -1.95 -24.07
C ASN A 724 -7.99 -2.10 -24.80
N ALA A 725 -7.38 -3.28 -24.76
CA ALA A 725 -6.12 -3.55 -25.43
C ALA A 725 -6.23 -3.43 -26.96
N LEU A 726 -7.30 -3.93 -27.54
CA LEU A 726 -7.56 -3.83 -28.99
C LEU A 726 -7.96 -2.41 -29.39
N PHE A 727 -8.87 -1.77 -28.62
CA PHE A 727 -9.32 -0.41 -28.92
C PHE A 727 -8.21 0.64 -28.78
N ALA A 728 -7.24 0.44 -27.89
CA ALA A 728 -6.07 1.29 -27.81
C ALA A 728 -5.29 1.33 -29.13
N ARG A 729 -5.25 0.20 -29.85
CA ARG A 729 -4.61 0.08 -31.18
C ARG A 729 -5.43 0.77 -32.26
N VAL A 730 -6.76 0.61 -32.25
CA VAL A 730 -7.67 1.32 -33.16
C VAL A 730 -7.49 2.84 -33.02
N ARG A 731 -7.42 3.35 -31.80
CA ARG A 731 -7.20 4.77 -31.55
C ARG A 731 -5.84 5.25 -32.07
N LEU A 732 -4.77 4.52 -31.78
CA LEU A 732 -3.43 4.90 -32.25
C LEU A 732 -3.34 4.85 -33.79
N ALA A 733 -4.08 3.94 -34.42
CA ALA A 733 -4.19 3.86 -35.88
C ALA A 733 -4.96 5.07 -36.44
N ALA A 734 -6.09 5.44 -35.83
CA ALA A 734 -6.85 6.65 -36.17
C ALA A 734 -6.05 7.95 -36.00
N GLU A 735 -5.21 8.02 -34.98
CA GLU A 735 -4.34 9.16 -34.71
C GLU A 735 -3.03 9.15 -35.52
N GLU A 736 -2.84 8.20 -36.43
CA GLU A 736 -1.64 7.98 -37.26
C GLU A 736 -0.34 7.83 -36.44
N ARG A 737 -0.43 7.35 -35.19
CA ARG A 737 0.69 7.21 -34.24
C ARG A 737 1.42 5.87 -34.43
N TYR A 738 1.94 5.66 -35.62
CA TYR A 738 2.50 4.35 -36.03
C TYR A 738 3.79 3.98 -35.27
N ASP A 739 4.55 4.95 -34.78
CA ASP A 739 5.72 4.66 -33.93
C ASP A 739 5.32 4.00 -32.62
N GLU A 740 4.21 4.44 -32.03
CA GLU A 740 3.69 3.87 -30.77
C GLU A 740 3.04 2.51 -31.01
N LEU A 741 2.27 2.35 -32.07
CA LEU A 741 1.78 1.04 -32.50
C LEU A 741 2.92 0.05 -32.74
N GLY A 742 4.00 0.50 -33.41
CA GLY A 742 5.16 -0.33 -33.63
C GLY A 742 5.93 -0.69 -32.35
N ALA A 743 5.85 0.14 -31.32
CA ALA A 743 6.41 -0.16 -30.00
C ALA A 743 5.56 -1.17 -29.22
N LEU A 744 4.21 -1.10 -29.36
CA LEU A 744 3.28 -2.05 -28.75
C LEU A 744 3.34 -3.43 -29.42
N ASP A 745 3.34 -3.48 -30.75
CA ASP A 745 3.08 -4.69 -31.54
C ASP A 745 4.36 -5.25 -32.20
N GLY A 746 5.53 -4.70 -31.86
CA GLY A 746 6.80 -5.07 -32.46
C GLY A 746 7.19 -6.54 -32.28
N ASP A 747 6.77 -7.15 -31.19
CA ASP A 747 7.04 -8.55 -30.85
C ASP A 747 6.26 -9.52 -31.76
N TRP A 748 5.10 -9.11 -32.31
CA TRP A 748 4.33 -9.84 -33.32
C TRP A 748 4.70 -9.46 -34.74
N GLY A 749 5.79 -8.73 -34.95
CA GLY A 749 6.28 -8.33 -36.26
C GLY A 749 5.56 -7.13 -36.88
N TRP A 750 4.70 -6.44 -36.12
CA TRP A 750 3.95 -5.26 -36.52
C TRP A 750 4.69 -3.99 -36.06
N ARG A 751 5.76 -3.62 -36.80
CA ARG A 751 6.53 -2.39 -36.59
C ARG A 751 5.91 -1.19 -37.29
N ALA A 752 6.24 0.04 -36.93
CA ALA A 752 5.71 1.29 -37.48
C ALA A 752 5.58 1.30 -39.01
N PRO A 753 6.60 0.89 -39.83
CA PRO A 753 6.44 0.88 -41.28
C PRO A 753 5.43 -0.14 -41.82
N ARG A 754 5.10 -1.18 -41.06
CA ARG A 754 4.08 -2.17 -41.47
C ARG A 754 2.71 -1.65 -41.16
N TRP A 755 2.54 -1.07 -39.98
CA TRP A 755 1.32 -0.37 -39.59
C TRP A 755 0.97 0.75 -40.58
N GLN A 756 1.91 1.63 -40.88
CA GLN A 756 1.70 2.70 -41.81
C GLN A 756 1.20 2.18 -43.19
N ARG A 757 1.85 1.17 -43.75
CA ARG A 757 1.46 0.62 -45.06
C ARG A 757 0.05 0.03 -45.09
N ILE A 758 -0.35 -0.64 -44.00
CA ILE A 758 -1.71 -1.25 -43.94
C ILE A 758 -2.77 -0.17 -43.75
N MET A 759 -2.47 0.86 -42.95
CA MET A 759 -3.36 2.00 -42.78
C MET A 759 -3.42 2.90 -44.01
N ASP A 760 -2.34 3.03 -44.77
CA ASP A 760 -2.36 3.69 -46.08
C ASP A 760 -3.37 2.97 -47.03
N SER A 761 -3.41 1.64 -47.01
CA SER A 761 -4.41 0.89 -47.83
C SER A 761 -5.84 1.03 -47.29
N TYR A 762 -6.02 1.17 -45.97
CA TYR A 762 -7.34 1.47 -45.39
C TYR A 762 -7.84 2.85 -45.85
N PHE A 763 -7.00 3.89 -45.75
CA PHE A 763 -7.35 5.26 -46.14
C PHE A 763 -7.45 5.45 -47.66
N GLU A 764 -7.09 4.47 -48.51
CA GLU A 764 -7.42 4.46 -49.93
C GLU A 764 -8.93 4.16 -50.17
N GLU A 765 -9.59 3.47 -49.25
CA GLU A 765 -10.99 3.04 -49.35
C GLU A 765 -11.91 3.79 -48.38
N HIS A 766 -11.43 4.24 -47.22
CA HIS A 766 -12.19 4.91 -46.17
C HIS A 766 -11.66 6.29 -45.85
N GLU A 767 -12.54 7.21 -45.49
CA GLU A 767 -12.14 8.62 -45.22
C GLU A 767 -11.52 8.81 -43.83
N ASP A 768 -11.99 8.00 -42.80
CA ASP A 768 -11.57 8.17 -41.38
C ASP A 768 -11.83 6.90 -40.58
N VAL A 769 -11.31 6.82 -39.34
CA VAL A 769 -11.63 5.81 -38.34
C VAL A 769 -12.39 6.47 -37.21
N LEU A 770 -13.65 6.11 -37.02
CA LEU A 770 -14.51 6.68 -35.96
C LEU A 770 -14.17 6.10 -34.60
N LEU A 771 -14.04 7.01 -33.58
CA LEU A 771 -13.67 6.68 -32.20
C LEU A 771 -14.78 6.94 -31.17
N ASP A 772 -16.04 7.05 -31.63
CA ASP A 772 -17.21 7.32 -30.80
C ASP A 772 -17.60 6.14 -29.87
N GLY A 773 -18.67 6.31 -29.09
CA GLY A 773 -19.15 5.31 -28.15
C GLY A 773 -19.53 3.99 -28.82
N ASP A 774 -20.06 4.04 -30.06
CA ASP A 774 -20.46 2.86 -30.82
C ASP A 774 -19.24 2.02 -31.25
N ALA A 775 -18.11 2.65 -31.58
CA ALA A 775 -16.88 1.95 -31.95
C ALA A 775 -16.32 1.05 -30.81
N ARG A 776 -16.70 1.32 -29.58
CA ARG A 776 -16.36 0.51 -28.40
C ARG A 776 -17.42 -0.53 -28.04
N SER A 777 -18.54 -0.53 -28.74
CA SER A 777 -19.65 -1.47 -28.45
C SER A 777 -19.27 -2.91 -28.78
N SER A 778 -20.02 -3.85 -28.22
CA SER A 778 -19.89 -5.27 -28.55
C SER A 778 -20.22 -5.59 -30.03
N ALA A 779 -20.79 -4.63 -30.77
CA ALA A 779 -21.06 -4.79 -32.20
C ALA A 779 -19.79 -4.72 -33.07
N TYR A 780 -18.66 -4.24 -32.55
CA TYR A 780 -17.37 -4.13 -33.22
C TYR A 780 -16.28 -5.01 -32.62
N LEU A 781 -16.59 -5.75 -31.54
CA LEU A 781 -15.68 -6.73 -30.92
C LEU A 781 -16.34 -8.12 -30.94
N GLU A 782 -15.77 -9.03 -31.68
CA GLU A 782 -16.20 -10.42 -31.73
C GLU A 782 -15.23 -11.26 -30.90
N ILE A 783 -15.78 -12.08 -30.00
CA ILE A 783 -15.03 -13.03 -29.16
C ILE A 783 -15.58 -14.41 -29.42
N ASN A 784 -14.73 -15.34 -29.85
CA ASN A 784 -15.07 -16.73 -30.08
C ASN A 784 -14.33 -17.62 -29.06
N GLU A 785 -15.09 -18.26 -28.17
CA GLU A 785 -14.63 -19.07 -27.06
C GLU A 785 -14.77 -20.58 -27.30
N ILE A 786 -14.95 -21.01 -28.54
CA ILE A 786 -15.26 -22.41 -28.84
C ILE A 786 -14.22 -23.38 -28.33
N ASP A 787 -12.94 -22.96 -28.30
CA ASP A 787 -11.80 -23.75 -27.83
C ASP A 787 -11.32 -23.44 -26.40
N GLU A 788 -11.98 -22.52 -25.67
CA GLU A 788 -11.58 -22.10 -24.34
C GLU A 788 -11.31 -23.27 -23.38
N ARG A 789 -12.22 -24.25 -23.36
CA ARG A 789 -12.13 -25.38 -22.41
C ARG A 789 -10.98 -26.36 -22.70
N SER A 790 -10.43 -26.33 -23.89
CA SER A 790 -9.38 -27.24 -24.32
C SER A 790 -8.02 -26.58 -24.49
N THR A 791 -7.98 -25.27 -24.76
CA THR A 791 -6.77 -24.53 -25.14
C THR A 791 -6.50 -23.30 -24.29
N HIS A 792 -7.47 -22.83 -23.47
CA HIS A 792 -7.44 -21.56 -22.72
C HIS A 792 -7.12 -20.36 -23.62
N VAL A 793 -7.67 -20.37 -24.85
CA VAL A 793 -7.44 -19.34 -25.87
C VAL A 793 -8.77 -18.76 -26.33
N TRP A 794 -8.86 -17.45 -26.42
CA TRP A 794 -9.95 -16.75 -27.07
C TRP A 794 -9.53 -16.27 -28.45
N HIS A 795 -10.34 -16.53 -29.46
CA HIS A 795 -10.18 -15.93 -30.79
C HIS A 795 -10.94 -14.61 -30.81
N VAL A 796 -10.23 -13.50 -31.00
CA VAL A 796 -10.82 -12.16 -30.91
C VAL A 796 -10.65 -11.40 -32.21
N ARG A 797 -11.68 -10.60 -32.58
CA ARG A 797 -11.61 -9.71 -33.72
C ARG A 797 -12.21 -8.34 -33.37
N GLN A 798 -11.44 -7.29 -33.50
CA GLN A 798 -11.85 -5.90 -33.35
C GLN A 798 -12.00 -5.28 -34.73
N ILE A 799 -13.20 -4.90 -35.11
CA ILE A 799 -13.52 -4.23 -36.36
C ILE A 799 -13.33 -2.72 -36.20
N PHE A 800 -12.74 -2.05 -37.19
CA PHE A 800 -12.65 -0.60 -37.24
C PHE A 800 -14.02 -0.06 -37.66
N ARG A 801 -14.43 1.03 -37.01
CA ARG A 801 -15.65 1.71 -37.43
C ARG A 801 -15.31 2.78 -38.46
N ASP A 802 -15.73 2.55 -39.68
CA ASP A 802 -15.62 3.44 -40.82
C ASP A 802 -16.86 4.33 -40.95
N PRO A 803 -16.76 5.54 -41.56
CA PRO A 803 -17.90 6.43 -41.77
C PRO A 803 -18.93 5.84 -42.76
N GLU A 804 -18.51 4.97 -43.68
CA GLU A 804 -19.32 4.31 -44.71
C GLU A 804 -20.17 3.18 -44.11
N GLY A 805 -19.71 2.55 -43.02
CA GLY A 805 -20.38 1.45 -42.32
C GLY A 805 -20.12 0.07 -42.92
N ASP A 806 -19.07 -0.09 -43.69
CA ASP A 806 -18.73 -1.31 -44.46
C ASP A 806 -18.23 -2.43 -43.54
N ARG A 807 -17.57 -2.10 -42.41
CA ARG A 807 -17.07 -3.04 -41.38
C ARG A 807 -16.12 -4.10 -41.94
N ASP A 808 -15.31 -3.74 -42.87
CA ASP A 808 -14.46 -4.63 -43.65
C ASP A 808 -13.00 -4.62 -43.27
N PHE A 809 -12.59 -3.86 -42.24
CA PHE A 809 -11.21 -3.78 -41.76
C PHE A 809 -11.13 -3.97 -40.22
N GLY A 810 -10.04 -4.63 -39.77
CA GLY A 810 -9.91 -4.90 -38.35
C GLY A 810 -8.60 -5.52 -37.92
N ILE A 811 -8.56 -5.86 -36.62
CA ILE A 811 -7.48 -6.60 -35.97
C ILE A 811 -8.03 -7.96 -35.55
N ALA A 812 -7.34 -9.04 -35.89
CA ALA A 812 -7.64 -10.38 -35.39
C ALA A 812 -6.44 -10.96 -34.62
N ALA A 813 -6.71 -11.62 -33.54
CA ALA A 813 -5.68 -12.23 -32.70
C ALA A 813 -6.25 -13.38 -31.85
N ASP A 814 -5.34 -14.22 -31.36
CA ASP A 814 -5.63 -15.19 -30.31
C ASP A 814 -5.18 -14.59 -28.99
N VAL A 815 -6.00 -14.65 -27.95
CA VAL A 815 -5.67 -14.23 -26.58
C VAL A 815 -5.35 -15.48 -25.77
N ASP A 816 -4.09 -15.62 -25.37
CA ASP A 816 -3.65 -16.63 -24.41
C ASP A 816 -4.09 -16.19 -23.00
N LEU A 817 -5.09 -16.88 -22.44
CA LEU A 817 -5.67 -16.53 -21.15
C LEU A 817 -4.70 -16.80 -19.98
N ASP A 818 -3.92 -17.88 -20.05
CA ASP A 818 -2.96 -18.25 -19.02
C ASP A 818 -1.81 -17.23 -18.99
N ALA A 819 -1.25 -16.89 -20.15
CA ALA A 819 -0.21 -15.87 -20.25
C ALA A 819 -0.75 -14.46 -19.90
N THR A 820 -2.01 -14.16 -20.25
CA THR A 820 -2.68 -12.90 -19.88
C THR A 820 -2.84 -12.79 -18.36
N GLN A 821 -3.21 -13.86 -17.69
CA GLN A 821 -3.29 -13.95 -16.24
C GLN A 821 -1.91 -13.74 -15.60
N ASP A 822 -0.88 -14.44 -16.08
CA ASP A 822 0.49 -14.35 -15.58
C ASP A 822 1.11 -12.95 -15.76
N GLU A 823 0.81 -12.27 -16.87
CA GLU A 823 1.41 -10.98 -17.21
C GLU A 823 0.59 -9.76 -16.74
N GLY A 824 -0.70 -9.95 -16.40
CA GLY A 824 -1.62 -8.86 -16.06
C GLY A 824 -1.89 -7.89 -17.20
N THR A 825 -1.59 -8.33 -18.44
CA THR A 825 -1.85 -7.60 -19.68
C THR A 825 -2.17 -8.61 -20.76
N VAL A 826 -3.03 -8.22 -21.72
CA VAL A 826 -3.42 -9.13 -22.78
C VAL A 826 -2.21 -9.60 -23.57
N VAL A 827 -2.02 -10.90 -23.62
CA VAL A 827 -0.99 -11.55 -24.43
C VAL A 827 -1.66 -12.09 -25.69
N PHE A 828 -1.23 -11.54 -26.83
CA PHE A 828 -1.74 -11.92 -28.13
C PHE A 828 -0.83 -12.92 -28.81
N ASP A 829 -1.43 -13.91 -29.48
CA ASP A 829 -0.81 -14.77 -30.46
C ASP A 829 -1.52 -14.60 -31.82
N ASN A 830 -0.91 -15.08 -32.89
CA ASN A 830 -1.47 -15.03 -34.23
C ASN A 830 -2.01 -13.64 -34.66
N TYR A 831 -1.36 -12.58 -34.20
CA TYR A 831 -1.81 -11.20 -34.35
C TYR A 831 -1.75 -10.73 -35.81
N ARG A 832 -2.87 -10.27 -36.37
CA ARG A 832 -3.03 -9.82 -37.77
C ARG A 832 -3.85 -8.54 -37.81
N VAL A 833 -3.55 -7.70 -38.81
CA VAL A 833 -4.32 -6.49 -39.11
C VAL A 833 -4.56 -6.44 -40.61
N GLY A 834 -5.75 -6.11 -41.05
CA GLY A 834 -6.09 -6.01 -42.45
C GLY A 834 -7.58 -6.03 -42.75
N PHE A 835 -7.94 -6.18 -44.02
CA PHE A 835 -9.31 -6.35 -44.44
C PHE A 835 -9.87 -7.68 -43.92
N VAL A 836 -11.18 -7.69 -43.56
CA VAL A 836 -11.84 -8.84 -42.93
C VAL A 836 -11.76 -10.07 -43.83
N GLU A 837 -11.79 -9.92 -45.16
CA GLU A 837 -11.64 -11.04 -46.11
C GLU A 837 -10.30 -11.77 -45.94
N ASP A 838 -9.23 -11.04 -45.61
CA ASP A 838 -7.90 -11.59 -45.38
C ASP A 838 -7.72 -12.17 -43.94
N LEU A 839 -8.67 -11.84 -43.05
CA LEU A 839 -8.68 -12.29 -41.64
C LEU A 839 -9.55 -13.53 -41.42
N LEU A 840 -10.38 -13.94 -42.41
CA LEU A 840 -11.36 -15.04 -42.31
C LEU A 840 -10.78 -16.46 -42.39
N ASP A 841 -9.46 -16.62 -42.60
CA ASP A 841 -8.80 -17.94 -42.64
C ASP A 841 -8.40 -18.45 -41.21
N LEU A 842 -9.30 -18.28 -40.26
CA LEU A 842 -9.17 -18.83 -38.90
C LEU A 842 -10.19 -19.92 -38.65
#